data_70ae46b5e2fb3aea1c85f3aa0cb221d5
#
_entry.id   70ae46b5e2fb3aea1c85f3aa0cb221d5
#
_cell.length_a   1.000
_cell.length_b   1.000
_cell.length_c   1.000
_cell.angle_alpha   90.00
_cell.angle_beta   90.00
_cell.angle_gamma   90.00
#
_symmetry.space_group_name_H-M   'P 1'
#
loop_
_entity.id
_entity.type
_entity.pdbx_description
1 polymer ?
#
loop_
_entity_poly.entity_id
_entity_poly.type
_entity_poly.pdbx_seq_one_letter_code
_entity_poly.pdbx_strand_id
1 'polypeptide(L)'
;MKYGGSPRSMDSRSVAVALVLILLSPLVGSIAAPSGNSKHTPLDSTGFQLIEEGLTIEIPIQEPIWWDSNLNWWEHTSLDSDRNRIHDSLQLAIGPVNVGLSYSREVTNVDKETLENLGFDVHIELPIVDALLLGDVDASKVWQLAELDGVVMVERYGSLIFYGDVQTPAVKAMNSSEYPIGAWDFGVTGKGINIAMVDTGVDNEHPGLDTKFIAGYDAVCFVHSDPQCILAGGREDDGSFDPDDGNQHGTACMGMASATGIEADGSQSDFYGSAPDAGLVDVRIGTDVGAGPFENYLLEQEFYESAMNGLQWIIDHRDDAWPGVEEESYGIDIISLSWGITSHENGGSDGTDMHSRILDEAMELGVAVSNAAGNDGEDNDGLSGMSASSLSITVASTDDQNTVDRSDDTIAGYSSRGPRKDNGDGNPVNELIPEISAPGTNIIQAEGCVSSGGCNNFLGGDASQNTYTGRGSGTSYAAPAVTGIVALVWDANENLTPLQIKEVLKHTSELRGEASAPEVDPYWNREFGYGMVDALAAVQLAIYLRDSGQTPLIEPTLQNHRLNLSSGEVINMTGHAWGQEGSIERVEYRIDGGEWMETTYSVTPSEVGALTPFLWHILLDPDKLTSGNHTVEVHAVAGAMHSLPVFFEIEGTGSSSESLAIPPIAIGIVVIVALAWVASLVLIRMRSDDEIETMINNIRNRNEIEEVVEAELLDSEN
;
A
#
# COMPACT_ATOMS: atom_id res chain seq x y z
N MET A 1 -46.72 -3.54 -24.24
CA MET A 1 -46.00 -3.25 -25.49
C MET A 1 -44.65 -3.89 -25.36
N LYS A 2 -44.24 -4.65 -26.38
CA LYS A 2 -43.02 -5.49 -26.39
C LYS A 2 -41.75 -4.62 -26.40
N TYR A 3 -40.79 -4.95 -25.56
CA TYR A 3 -39.38 -4.65 -25.82
C TYR A 3 -38.60 -5.97 -25.87
N GLY A 4 -38.17 -6.30 -27.07
CA GLY A 4 -37.24 -7.38 -27.29
C GLY A 4 -35.82 -6.80 -27.29
N GLY A 5 -35.01 -7.18 -26.33
CA GLY A 5 -33.57 -6.98 -26.32
C GLY A 5 -32.93 -8.21 -26.95
N SER A 6 -32.18 -8.02 -28.01
CA SER A 6 -31.36 -9.08 -28.64
C SER A 6 -30.14 -9.36 -27.78
N PRO A 7 -29.68 -10.62 -27.65
CA PRO A 7 -28.46 -10.94 -26.91
C PRO A 7 -27.25 -10.39 -27.69
N ARG A 8 -26.37 -9.66 -26.99
CA ARG A 8 -25.05 -9.31 -27.51
C ARG A 8 -24.26 -10.57 -27.74
N SER A 9 -23.77 -10.77 -28.95
CA SER A 9 -22.89 -11.85 -29.32
C SER A 9 -21.52 -11.62 -28.63
N MET A 10 -21.10 -12.55 -27.80
CA MET A 10 -19.73 -12.60 -27.26
C MET A 10 -18.71 -12.54 -28.41
N ASP A 11 -17.66 -11.77 -28.23
CA ASP A 11 -16.57 -11.64 -29.19
C ASP A 11 -15.92 -13.03 -29.43
N SER A 12 -15.64 -13.32 -30.69
CA SER A 12 -15.04 -14.59 -31.11
C SER A 12 -13.65 -14.85 -30.51
N ARG A 13 -13.01 -13.81 -29.95
CA ARG A 13 -11.71 -13.91 -29.26
C ARG A 13 -11.86 -14.51 -27.87
N SER A 14 -12.85 -14.06 -27.10
CA SER A 14 -13.14 -14.59 -25.77
C SER A 14 -13.56 -16.05 -25.79
N VAL A 15 -14.32 -16.46 -26.82
CA VAL A 15 -14.73 -17.87 -27.00
C VAL A 15 -13.53 -18.75 -27.37
N ALA A 16 -12.57 -18.24 -28.14
CA ALA A 16 -11.37 -19.01 -28.50
C ALA A 16 -10.43 -19.25 -27.32
N VAL A 17 -10.27 -18.26 -26.44
CA VAL A 17 -9.44 -18.37 -25.21
C VAL A 17 -10.13 -19.31 -24.21
N ALA A 18 -11.43 -19.17 -23.99
CA ALA A 18 -12.19 -20.07 -23.11
C ALA A 18 -12.18 -21.52 -23.61
N LEU A 19 -12.25 -21.74 -24.92
CA LEU A 19 -12.19 -23.11 -25.52
C LEU A 19 -10.78 -23.72 -25.41
N VAL A 20 -9.72 -22.92 -25.49
CA VAL A 20 -8.33 -23.40 -25.28
C VAL A 20 -8.09 -23.76 -23.82
N LEU A 21 -8.58 -22.96 -22.88
CA LEU A 21 -8.48 -23.25 -21.43
C LEU A 21 -9.30 -24.50 -21.04
N ILE A 22 -10.50 -24.67 -21.61
CA ILE A 22 -11.32 -25.86 -21.36
C ILE A 22 -10.74 -27.13 -22.01
N LEU A 23 -9.99 -26.99 -23.11
CA LEU A 23 -9.36 -28.16 -23.78
C LEU A 23 -8.00 -28.53 -23.19
N LEU A 24 -7.35 -27.60 -22.44
CA LEU A 24 -6.07 -27.89 -21.78
C LEU A 24 -6.27 -28.39 -20.32
N SER A 25 -7.38 -28.07 -19.68
CA SER A 25 -7.68 -28.51 -18.33
C SER A 25 -7.80 -30.03 -18.07
N PRO A 26 -8.12 -30.90 -19.03
CA PRO A 26 -8.07 -32.34 -18.79
C PRO A 26 -6.73 -33.00 -19.13
N LEU A 27 -5.71 -32.25 -19.59
CA LEU A 27 -4.39 -32.81 -19.95
C LEU A 27 -3.35 -32.68 -18.84
N VAL A 28 -3.64 -31.89 -17.80
CA VAL A 28 -2.91 -31.95 -16.53
C VAL A 28 -3.50 -33.14 -15.76
N GLY A 29 -3.17 -34.35 -16.24
CA GLY A 29 -3.48 -35.56 -15.52
C GLY A 29 -2.79 -35.45 -14.17
N SER A 30 -3.57 -35.60 -13.10
CA SER A 30 -3.07 -35.80 -11.75
C SER A 30 -1.95 -36.84 -11.79
N ILE A 31 -0.71 -36.40 -11.74
CA ILE A 31 0.40 -37.26 -11.35
C ILE A 31 0.16 -37.49 -9.88
N ALA A 32 -0.43 -38.66 -9.56
CA ALA A 32 -0.55 -39.06 -8.20
C ALA A 32 0.85 -39.04 -7.60
N ALA A 33 1.11 -38.16 -6.68
CA ALA A 33 2.29 -38.21 -5.84
C ALA A 33 2.33 -39.62 -5.26
N PRO A 34 3.50 -40.28 -5.18
CA PRO A 34 3.59 -41.58 -4.60
C PRO A 34 2.98 -41.54 -3.21
N SER A 35 1.91 -42.28 -2.99
CA SER A 35 1.22 -42.41 -1.72
C SER A 35 2.15 -43.10 -0.70
N GLY A 36 3.13 -42.39 -0.26
CA GLY A 36 3.88 -42.70 0.93
C GLY A 36 3.07 -42.16 2.11
N ASN A 37 2.29 -43.02 2.75
CA ASN A 37 1.70 -42.77 4.06
C ASN A 37 2.80 -42.64 5.12
N SER A 38 3.68 -41.66 5.00
CA SER A 38 4.48 -41.21 6.15
C SER A 38 3.61 -40.21 6.90
N LYS A 39 2.94 -40.70 7.91
CA LYS A 39 2.40 -39.81 8.94
C LYS A 39 3.56 -39.02 9.47
N HIS A 40 3.63 -37.73 9.13
CA HIS A 40 4.57 -36.82 9.77
C HIS A 40 4.16 -36.76 11.25
N THR A 41 4.97 -37.34 12.10
CA THR A 41 4.80 -37.19 13.54
C THR A 41 5.46 -35.89 13.94
N PRO A 42 4.79 -35.02 14.73
CA PRO A 42 5.43 -33.86 15.32
C PRO A 42 6.73 -34.28 15.99
N LEU A 43 7.76 -33.47 15.88
CA LEU A 43 9.00 -33.69 16.62
C LEU A 43 8.72 -33.58 18.10
N ASP A 44 9.35 -34.45 18.88
CA ASP A 44 9.25 -34.42 20.34
C ASP A 44 9.75 -33.04 20.85
N SER A 45 9.08 -32.47 21.83
CA SER A 45 9.24 -31.09 22.34
C SER A 45 10.63 -30.71 22.86
N THR A 46 11.63 -31.54 22.64
CA THR A 46 12.97 -31.39 23.21
C THR A 46 14.07 -30.92 22.27
N GLY A 47 13.77 -30.71 21.01
CA GLY A 47 14.77 -30.14 20.09
C GLY A 47 14.50 -30.42 18.63
N PHE A 48 14.87 -29.48 17.81
CA PHE A 48 14.86 -29.55 16.37
C PHE A 48 16.28 -29.90 15.84
N GLN A 49 16.38 -30.95 15.05
CA GLN A 49 17.65 -31.24 14.37
C GLN A 49 17.69 -30.53 13.01
N LEU A 50 18.46 -29.46 12.92
CA LEU A 50 18.93 -28.98 11.63
C LEU A 50 19.91 -30.02 11.06
N ILE A 51 19.58 -30.55 9.87
CA ILE A 51 20.45 -31.52 9.18
C ILE A 51 21.53 -30.76 8.34
N GLU A 52 22.06 -29.69 8.86
CA GLU A 52 23.36 -29.18 8.42
C GLU A 52 24.38 -29.54 9.48
N GLU A 53 25.28 -30.46 9.13
CA GLU A 53 26.46 -30.85 9.94
C GLU A 53 26.17 -31.52 11.29
N GLY A 54 24.99 -32.06 11.54
CA GLY A 54 24.68 -32.76 12.78
C GLY A 54 24.54 -31.86 14.01
N LEU A 55 24.27 -30.59 13.82
CA LEU A 55 24.02 -29.64 14.89
C LEU A 55 22.55 -29.78 15.36
N THR A 56 22.37 -30.12 16.61
CA THR A 56 21.06 -30.06 17.26
C THR A 56 20.90 -28.68 17.86
N ILE A 57 19.94 -27.90 17.32
CA ILE A 57 19.55 -26.63 17.91
C ILE A 57 18.35 -26.91 18.80
N GLU A 58 18.52 -26.75 20.10
CA GLU A 58 17.39 -26.72 21.03
C GLU A 58 16.74 -25.32 20.96
N ILE A 59 15.52 -25.26 20.44
CA ILE A 59 14.73 -24.04 20.49
C ILE A 59 13.97 -24.07 21.82
N PRO A 60 14.22 -23.11 22.73
CA PRO A 60 13.49 -23.07 23.99
C PRO A 60 11.98 -22.90 23.68
N ILE A 61 11.15 -23.62 24.40
CA ILE A 61 9.69 -23.39 24.38
C ILE A 61 9.49 -22.00 24.99
N GLN A 62 9.00 -21.08 24.18
CA GLN A 62 8.60 -19.77 24.67
C GLN A 62 7.24 -19.92 25.38
N GLU A 63 7.11 -19.33 26.55
CA GLU A 63 5.81 -19.23 27.19
C GLU A 63 4.90 -18.31 26.36
N PRO A 64 3.61 -18.67 26.20
CA PRO A 64 2.68 -17.81 25.46
C PRO A 64 2.62 -16.41 26.06
N ILE A 65 2.65 -15.41 25.22
CA ILE A 65 2.40 -14.04 25.60
C ILE A 65 0.89 -13.87 25.71
N TRP A 66 0.41 -13.37 26.85
CA TRP A 66 -1.00 -13.10 27.10
C TRP A 66 -1.24 -11.61 27.20
N TRP A 67 -2.23 -11.11 26.49
CA TRP A 67 -2.69 -9.71 26.65
C TRP A 67 -4.16 -9.70 27.06
N ASP A 68 -4.59 -8.62 27.72
CA ASP A 68 -5.97 -8.44 28.13
C ASP A 68 -6.69 -7.49 27.17
N SER A 69 -7.27 -8.03 26.11
CA SER A 69 -8.05 -7.30 25.12
C SER A 69 -9.34 -6.66 25.66
N ASN A 70 -9.65 -6.87 26.97
CA ASN A 70 -10.81 -6.25 27.60
C ASN A 70 -10.48 -4.88 28.24
N LEU A 71 -9.22 -4.50 28.29
CA LEU A 71 -8.83 -3.16 28.75
C LEU A 71 -9.09 -2.13 27.66
N ASN A 72 -9.56 -0.94 28.07
CA ASN A 72 -9.62 0.18 27.14
C ASN A 72 -8.21 0.73 26.90
N TRP A 73 -7.94 1.31 25.73
CA TRP A 73 -6.62 1.80 25.36
C TRP A 73 -6.02 2.77 26.38
N TRP A 74 -6.83 3.63 26.99
CA TRP A 74 -6.38 4.59 28.03
C TRP A 74 -6.02 3.93 29.38
N GLU A 75 -6.33 2.66 29.57
CA GLU A 75 -6.00 1.93 30.79
C GLU A 75 -4.63 1.26 30.71
N HIS A 76 -4.08 1.10 29.50
CA HIS A 76 -2.79 0.44 29.29
C HIS A 76 -1.76 1.27 28.53
N THR A 77 -2.14 2.38 27.86
CA THR A 77 -1.22 3.24 27.12
C THR A 77 0.06 3.61 27.88
N SER A 78 1.19 3.67 27.20
CA SER A 78 2.47 4.12 27.74
C SER A 78 2.64 5.64 27.74
N LEU A 79 1.73 6.38 27.09
CA LEU A 79 1.78 7.84 27.00
C LEU A 79 1.48 8.57 28.33
N ASP A 80 0.84 7.90 29.27
CA ASP A 80 0.50 8.37 30.62
C ASP A 80 1.05 7.37 31.65
N SER A 81 2.34 7.49 31.95
CA SER A 81 3.06 6.53 32.81
C SER A 81 2.60 6.54 34.27
N ASP A 82 2.11 7.67 34.80
CA ASP A 82 1.63 7.84 36.17
C ASP A 82 0.10 7.71 36.31
N ARG A 83 -0.62 7.44 35.19
CA ARG A 83 -2.08 7.24 35.14
C ARG A 83 -2.89 8.43 35.65
N ASN A 84 -2.42 9.65 35.38
CA ASN A 84 -3.10 10.87 35.73
C ASN A 84 -4.01 11.43 34.62
N ARG A 85 -4.12 10.72 33.47
CA ARG A 85 -4.85 11.11 32.26
C ARG A 85 -4.24 12.30 31.51
N ILE A 86 -2.97 12.59 31.77
CA ILE A 86 -2.23 13.65 31.09
C ILE A 86 -0.99 13.02 30.48
N HIS A 87 -0.86 13.15 29.18
CA HIS A 87 0.31 12.69 28.45
C HIS A 87 1.61 13.22 29.11
N ASP A 88 2.59 12.36 29.30
CA ASP A 88 3.83 12.68 30.03
C ASP A 88 4.58 13.89 29.45
N SER A 89 4.49 14.12 28.13
CA SER A 89 5.10 15.30 27.48
C SER A 89 4.51 16.65 27.93
N LEU A 90 3.28 16.66 28.44
CA LEU A 90 2.64 17.86 28.96
C LEU A 90 3.06 18.21 30.40
N GLN A 91 3.62 17.25 31.14
CA GLN A 91 3.97 17.46 32.56
C GLN A 91 5.08 18.51 32.77
N LEU A 92 5.95 18.67 31.78
CA LEU A 92 7.05 19.63 31.79
C LEU A 92 6.78 20.85 30.90
N ALA A 93 5.61 20.95 30.30
CA ALA A 93 5.26 22.04 29.39
C ALA A 93 5.12 23.37 30.14
N ILE A 94 5.55 24.47 29.54
CA ILE A 94 5.48 25.82 30.07
C ILE A 94 4.87 26.74 29.02
N GLY A 95 3.93 27.58 29.43
CA GLY A 95 3.28 28.55 28.56
C GLY A 95 2.03 27.97 27.84
N PRO A 96 1.60 28.54 26.73
CA PRO A 96 0.49 28.03 25.98
C PRO A 96 0.88 26.72 25.25
N VAL A 97 -0.04 25.76 25.25
CA VAL A 97 0.08 24.46 24.56
C VAL A 97 -1.22 24.14 23.89
N ASN A 98 -1.12 23.39 22.80
CA ASN A 98 -2.27 22.84 22.11
C ASN A 98 -2.52 21.43 22.60
N VAL A 99 -3.76 21.13 22.93
CA VAL A 99 -4.10 19.85 23.54
C VAL A 99 -5.31 19.21 22.88
N GLY A 100 -5.24 17.88 22.74
CA GLY A 100 -6.37 17.04 22.42
C GLY A 100 -6.98 16.45 23.69
N LEU A 101 -8.30 16.40 23.73
CA LEU A 101 -9.06 15.74 24.79
C LEU A 101 -9.74 14.52 24.21
N SER A 102 -9.37 13.34 24.64
CA SER A 102 -10.08 12.11 24.31
C SER A 102 -11.09 11.75 25.41
N TYR A 103 -12.27 11.35 24.98
CA TYR A 103 -13.37 10.98 25.86
C TYR A 103 -13.62 9.45 25.80
N SER A 104 -14.16 8.91 26.89
CA SER A 104 -14.62 7.49 26.95
C SER A 104 -16.00 7.26 26.32
N ARG A 105 -16.56 8.27 25.70
CA ARG A 105 -17.91 8.30 25.13
C ARG A 105 -18.02 9.41 24.10
N GLU A 106 -19.05 9.38 23.29
CA GLU A 106 -19.36 10.48 22.35
C GLU A 106 -19.30 11.85 23.05
N VAL A 107 -18.66 12.80 22.38
CA VAL A 107 -18.60 14.21 22.79
C VAL A 107 -19.98 14.82 22.63
N THR A 108 -20.40 15.59 23.61
CA THR A 108 -21.72 16.27 23.61
C THR A 108 -21.58 17.79 23.62
N ASN A 109 -22.66 18.50 23.24
CA ASN A 109 -22.68 19.96 23.35
C ASN A 109 -22.48 20.45 24.80
N VAL A 110 -22.84 19.64 25.80
CA VAL A 110 -22.60 19.97 27.22
C VAL A 110 -21.11 19.97 27.54
N ASP A 111 -20.34 19.09 26.95
CA ASP A 111 -18.88 19.04 27.12
C ASP A 111 -18.24 20.30 26.55
N LYS A 112 -18.63 20.69 25.33
CA LYS A 112 -18.15 21.92 24.68
C LYS A 112 -18.54 23.18 25.47
N GLU A 113 -19.79 23.30 25.88
CA GLU A 113 -20.26 24.42 26.74
C GLU A 113 -19.51 24.47 28.07
N THR A 114 -19.11 23.32 28.62
CA THR A 114 -18.33 23.23 29.86
C THR A 114 -16.94 23.79 29.65
N LEU A 115 -16.26 23.43 28.56
CA LEU A 115 -14.95 23.93 28.18
C LEU A 115 -14.97 25.44 27.95
N GLU A 116 -15.94 25.94 27.17
CA GLU A 116 -16.14 27.38 26.91
C GLU A 116 -16.35 28.16 28.22
N ASN A 117 -17.16 27.63 29.14
CA ASN A 117 -17.41 28.25 30.43
C ASN A 117 -16.17 28.29 31.35
N LEU A 118 -15.24 27.37 31.17
CA LEU A 118 -13.93 27.32 31.82
C LEU A 118 -12.90 28.23 31.15
N GLY A 119 -13.26 28.80 29.99
CA GLY A 119 -12.41 29.70 29.21
C GLY A 119 -11.40 28.98 28.31
N PHE A 120 -11.70 27.76 27.92
CA PHE A 120 -10.96 27.04 26.90
C PHE A 120 -11.64 27.22 25.55
N ASP A 121 -10.86 27.35 24.48
CA ASP A 121 -11.36 27.49 23.12
C ASP A 121 -11.33 26.13 22.44
N VAL A 122 -12.49 25.68 21.96
CA VAL A 122 -12.65 24.43 21.24
C VAL A 122 -12.53 24.72 19.75
N HIS A 123 -11.48 24.24 19.10
CA HIS A 123 -11.21 24.47 17.70
C HIS A 123 -11.89 23.42 16.81
N ILE A 124 -11.64 22.15 17.10
CA ILE A 124 -12.07 21.02 16.24
C ILE A 124 -12.73 19.95 17.10
N GLU A 125 -13.75 19.33 16.57
CA GLU A 125 -14.34 18.09 17.06
C GLU A 125 -13.99 16.94 16.12
N LEU A 126 -13.54 15.82 16.70
CA LEU A 126 -13.17 14.59 16.02
C LEU A 126 -14.11 13.46 16.48
N PRO A 127 -15.33 13.37 15.91
CA PRO A 127 -16.36 12.43 16.39
C PRO A 127 -15.95 10.99 16.29
N ILE A 128 -15.16 10.62 15.28
CA ILE A 128 -14.76 9.23 15.02
C ILE A 128 -13.87 8.65 16.14
N VAL A 129 -13.17 9.50 16.89
CA VAL A 129 -12.30 9.10 18.00
C VAL A 129 -12.72 9.71 19.34
N ASP A 130 -13.96 10.24 19.42
CA ASP A 130 -14.52 10.89 20.61
C ASP A 130 -13.59 11.94 21.22
N ALA A 131 -13.02 12.85 20.40
CA ALA A 131 -12.02 13.80 20.84
C ALA A 131 -12.35 15.25 20.43
N LEU A 132 -11.72 16.19 21.15
CA LEU A 132 -11.74 17.64 20.87
C LEU A 132 -10.32 18.19 20.81
N LEU A 133 -10.06 19.13 19.90
CA LEU A 133 -8.82 19.89 19.86
C LEU A 133 -9.04 21.28 20.47
N LEU A 134 -8.13 21.67 21.35
CA LEU A 134 -8.14 22.96 22.05
C LEU A 134 -6.84 23.70 21.76
N GLY A 135 -6.93 24.97 21.37
CA GLY A 135 -5.79 25.84 21.16
C GLY A 135 -5.42 26.67 22.40
N ASP A 136 -4.18 27.13 22.45
CA ASP A 136 -3.68 28.13 23.41
C ASP A 136 -3.97 27.84 24.89
N VAL A 137 -4.02 26.60 25.30
CA VAL A 137 -4.26 26.18 26.66
C VAL A 137 -3.02 26.51 27.51
N ASP A 138 -3.19 27.27 28.59
CA ASP A 138 -2.12 27.47 29.55
C ASP A 138 -1.73 26.12 30.19
N ALA A 139 -0.47 25.69 30.02
CA ALA A 139 0.02 24.40 30.50
C ALA A 139 -0.26 24.21 32.02
N SER A 140 -0.28 25.28 32.80
CA SER A 140 -0.64 25.22 34.22
C SER A 140 -2.08 24.85 34.51
N LYS A 141 -2.95 24.83 33.48
CA LYS A 141 -4.38 24.48 33.58
C LYS A 141 -4.73 23.11 33.00
N VAL A 142 -3.79 22.42 32.36
CA VAL A 142 -4.04 21.11 31.71
C VAL A 142 -4.65 20.11 32.70
N TRP A 143 -4.26 20.12 33.94
CA TRP A 143 -4.83 19.26 34.99
C TRP A 143 -6.35 19.43 35.19
N GLN A 144 -6.91 20.63 34.89
CA GLN A 144 -8.36 20.89 35.00
C GLN A 144 -9.13 20.13 33.90
N LEU A 145 -8.51 19.93 32.74
CA LEU A 145 -9.08 19.21 31.63
C LEU A 145 -9.17 17.70 31.94
N ALA A 146 -8.15 17.14 32.56
CA ALA A 146 -8.13 15.73 32.98
C ALA A 146 -9.18 15.39 34.08
N GLU A 147 -9.66 16.39 34.80
CA GLU A 147 -10.70 16.21 35.82
C GLU A 147 -12.14 16.28 35.26
N LEU A 148 -12.32 16.63 34.00
CA LEU A 148 -13.64 16.71 33.37
C LEU A 148 -14.29 15.33 33.22
N ASP A 149 -15.62 15.32 33.32
CA ASP A 149 -16.38 14.07 33.17
C ASP A 149 -16.24 13.48 31.77
N GLY A 150 -15.89 12.22 31.72
CA GLY A 150 -15.70 11.47 30.47
C GLY A 150 -14.32 11.62 29.84
N VAL A 151 -13.50 12.59 30.23
CA VAL A 151 -12.13 12.72 29.72
C VAL A 151 -11.25 11.58 30.22
N VAL A 152 -10.57 10.90 29.31
CA VAL A 152 -9.70 9.77 29.58
C VAL A 152 -8.24 10.05 29.26
N MET A 153 -7.98 11.03 28.37
CA MET A 153 -6.61 11.47 28.04
C MET A 153 -6.62 12.94 27.67
N VAL A 154 -5.59 13.65 28.12
CA VAL A 154 -5.20 14.97 27.63
C VAL A 154 -3.84 14.83 27.00
N GLU A 155 -3.75 14.98 25.71
CA GLU A 155 -2.51 14.82 24.94
C GLU A 155 -2.08 16.13 24.28
N ARG A 156 -0.81 16.24 23.95
CA ARG A 156 -0.27 17.39 23.24
C ARG A 156 -0.28 17.08 21.74
N TYR A 157 -0.80 17.99 20.93
CA TYR A 157 -0.49 17.97 19.53
C TYR A 157 0.54 19.06 19.18
N GLY A 158 1.41 18.76 18.23
CA GLY A 158 2.55 19.58 17.88
C GLY A 158 2.58 19.96 16.41
N SER A 159 3.72 20.53 16.01
CA SER A 159 3.97 20.96 14.64
C SER A 159 4.03 19.79 13.69
N LEU A 160 3.47 19.95 12.50
CA LEU A 160 3.67 19.08 11.37
C LEU A 160 4.91 19.47 10.58
N ILE A 161 5.55 18.53 9.94
CA ILE A 161 6.74 18.72 9.13
C ILE A 161 6.54 18.04 7.79
N PHE A 162 6.98 18.67 6.71
CA PHE A 162 6.98 18.11 5.35
C PHE A 162 8.38 17.66 4.96
N TYR A 163 8.45 16.59 4.16
CA TYR A 163 9.69 15.89 3.83
C TYR A 163 9.72 15.48 2.35
N GLY A 164 10.84 15.18 1.74
CA GLY A 164 10.97 15.08 0.30
C GLY A 164 11.79 14.04 -0.48
N ASP A 165 11.36 13.35 -1.48
CA ASP A 165 11.89 12.82 -2.78
C ASP A 165 11.95 11.30 -3.11
N VAL A 166 11.66 10.75 -4.39
CA VAL A 166 11.75 9.33 -4.87
C VAL A 166 11.72 8.98 -6.38
N GLN A 167 12.03 7.68 -6.80
CA GLN A 167 11.94 7.13 -8.18
C GLN A 167 11.17 5.80 -8.32
N THR A 168 10.30 5.71 -9.33
CA THR A 168 9.28 4.64 -9.52
C THR A 168 9.78 3.30 -10.08
N PRO A 169 10.73 3.21 -11.02
CA PRO A 169 11.12 1.91 -11.59
C PRO A 169 11.76 0.93 -10.60
N ALA A 170 12.39 1.42 -9.53
CA ALA A 170 13.02 0.59 -8.51
C ALA A 170 12.00 -0.23 -7.68
N VAL A 171 10.72 0.17 -7.64
CA VAL A 171 9.66 -0.60 -6.96
C VAL A 171 9.01 -1.66 -7.85
N LYS A 172 9.46 -1.83 -9.09
CA LYS A 172 8.94 -2.78 -10.09
C LYS A 172 7.46 -2.58 -10.45
N ALA A 173 6.95 -1.36 -10.34
CA ALA A 173 5.63 -1.03 -10.86
C ALA A 173 5.67 -1.09 -12.41
N MET A 174 6.67 -0.50 -13.00
CA MET A 174 6.96 -0.51 -14.44
C MET A 174 8.10 -1.48 -14.77
N ASN A 175 8.08 -2.09 -15.94
CA ASN A 175 9.20 -2.89 -16.43
C ASN A 175 10.43 -2.01 -16.76
N SER A 176 11.60 -2.62 -16.73
CA SER A 176 12.88 -1.96 -17.02
C SER A 176 13.86 -2.93 -17.68
N SER A 177 15.06 -2.43 -17.99
CA SER A 177 16.13 -3.31 -18.51
C SER A 177 16.60 -4.33 -17.46
N GLU A 178 16.53 -3.98 -16.18
CA GLU A 178 16.92 -4.86 -15.07
C GLU A 178 15.78 -5.82 -14.69
N TYR A 179 14.55 -5.31 -14.65
CA TYR A 179 13.32 -6.07 -14.37
C TYR A 179 12.41 -6.07 -15.62
N PRO A 180 12.54 -7.07 -16.51
CA PRO A 180 11.82 -7.07 -17.79
C PRO A 180 10.30 -7.19 -17.68
N ILE A 181 9.77 -7.49 -16.50
CA ILE A 181 8.35 -7.57 -16.18
C ILE A 181 8.09 -6.69 -14.97
N GLY A 182 7.08 -5.82 -15.05
CA GLY A 182 6.57 -5.00 -13.96
C GLY A 182 5.10 -5.29 -13.66
N ALA A 183 4.57 -4.67 -12.61
CA ALA A 183 3.16 -4.83 -12.24
C ALA A 183 2.20 -4.42 -13.37
N TRP A 184 2.50 -3.37 -14.12
CA TRP A 184 1.67 -2.89 -15.24
C TRP A 184 1.51 -3.89 -16.39
N ASP A 185 2.45 -4.81 -16.57
CA ASP A 185 2.35 -5.86 -17.59
C ASP A 185 1.17 -6.82 -17.34
N PHE A 186 0.60 -6.81 -16.13
CA PHE A 186 -0.62 -7.55 -15.77
C PHE A 186 -1.90 -6.76 -16.06
N GLY A 187 -1.80 -5.54 -16.59
CA GLY A 187 -2.91 -4.70 -17.00
C GLY A 187 -3.55 -3.92 -15.86
N VAL A 188 -2.86 -3.76 -14.73
CA VAL A 188 -3.28 -2.95 -13.58
C VAL A 188 -2.49 -1.64 -13.56
N THR A 189 -3.18 -0.52 -13.37
CA THR A 189 -2.61 0.83 -13.40
C THR A 189 -3.20 1.74 -12.31
N GLY A 190 -4.02 1.18 -11.41
CA GLY A 190 -4.73 1.89 -10.35
C GLY A 190 -6.04 2.52 -10.81
N LYS A 191 -6.56 2.09 -11.97
CA LYS A 191 -7.78 2.64 -12.53
C LYS A 191 -9.00 2.39 -11.64
N GLY A 192 -9.76 3.45 -11.36
CA GLY A 192 -10.94 3.39 -10.50
C GLY A 192 -10.63 3.56 -9.02
N ILE A 193 -9.37 3.67 -8.63
CA ILE A 193 -8.92 3.87 -7.24
C ILE A 193 -8.62 5.35 -7.01
N ASN A 194 -9.19 5.93 -5.96
CA ASN A 194 -9.04 7.33 -5.59
C ASN A 194 -8.10 7.50 -4.40
N ILE A 195 -7.08 8.32 -4.58
CA ILE A 195 -6.07 8.64 -3.58
C ILE A 195 -6.38 10.00 -2.97
N ALA A 196 -6.69 10.05 -1.69
CA ALA A 196 -6.72 11.29 -0.93
C ALA A 196 -5.29 11.72 -0.58
N MET A 197 -4.79 12.72 -1.27
CA MET A 197 -3.51 13.34 -0.97
C MET A 197 -3.72 14.41 0.11
N VAL A 198 -3.35 14.09 1.34
CA VAL A 198 -3.47 14.98 2.51
C VAL A 198 -2.17 15.74 2.65
N ASP A 199 -2.06 16.91 2.02
CA ASP A 199 -0.78 17.61 1.88
C ASP A 199 -0.96 19.13 1.67
N THR A 200 -0.01 19.80 1.02
CA THR A 200 -0.04 21.25 0.74
C THR A 200 -1.00 21.66 -0.37
N GLY A 201 -1.72 20.72 -0.94
CA GLY A 201 -2.49 20.83 -2.16
C GLY A 201 -1.80 20.06 -3.30
N VAL A 202 -2.48 19.94 -4.42
CA VAL A 202 -1.94 19.34 -5.64
C VAL A 202 -2.26 20.25 -6.83
N ASP A 203 -1.25 20.63 -7.59
CA ASP A 203 -1.44 21.37 -8.82
C ASP A 203 -1.87 20.43 -9.96
N ASN A 204 -3.17 20.27 -10.11
CA ASN A 204 -3.78 19.31 -11.06
C ASN A 204 -3.65 19.72 -12.52
N GLU A 205 -3.20 20.94 -12.81
CA GLU A 205 -2.87 21.42 -14.16
C GLU A 205 -1.48 20.98 -14.60
N HIS A 206 -0.67 20.40 -13.70
CA HIS A 206 0.61 19.79 -14.08
C HIS A 206 0.37 18.72 -15.17
N PRO A 207 1.09 18.73 -16.30
CA PRO A 207 0.82 17.86 -17.44
C PRO A 207 0.73 16.36 -17.09
N GLY A 208 1.53 15.92 -16.12
CA GLY A 208 1.53 14.55 -15.63
C GLY A 208 0.38 14.20 -14.66
N LEU A 209 -0.35 15.19 -14.19
CA LEU A 209 -1.48 15.05 -13.26
C LEU A 209 -2.81 15.54 -13.85
N ASP A 210 -2.77 16.10 -15.05
CA ASP A 210 -3.96 16.56 -15.76
C ASP A 210 -4.99 15.43 -15.88
N THR A 211 -6.27 15.77 -15.70
CA THR A 211 -7.44 14.88 -15.73
C THR A 211 -7.59 13.90 -14.54
N LYS A 212 -6.75 13.96 -13.49
CA LYS A 212 -6.85 13.06 -12.34
C LYS A 212 -7.77 13.54 -11.22
N PHE A 213 -8.08 14.81 -11.19
CA PHE A 213 -8.87 15.40 -10.11
C PHE A 213 -10.30 14.83 -10.07
N ILE A 214 -10.69 14.30 -8.93
CA ILE A 214 -12.01 13.73 -8.64
C ILE A 214 -12.81 14.67 -7.74
N ALA A 215 -12.23 15.03 -6.60
CA ALA A 215 -12.83 15.90 -5.60
C ALA A 215 -11.74 16.57 -4.76
N GLY A 216 -12.12 17.52 -3.91
CA GLY A 216 -11.16 18.13 -2.99
C GLY A 216 -11.81 18.86 -1.83
N TYR A 217 -11.01 19.08 -0.81
CA TYR A 217 -11.36 19.80 0.41
C TYR A 217 -10.21 20.65 0.89
N ASP A 218 -10.45 21.93 1.07
CA ASP A 218 -9.48 22.86 1.64
C ASP A 218 -9.69 23.03 3.14
N ALA A 219 -9.08 22.16 3.91
CA ALA A 219 -9.24 22.16 5.36
C ALA A 219 -8.72 23.44 6.00
N VAL A 220 -7.70 24.09 5.44
CA VAL A 220 -7.16 25.38 5.95
C VAL A 220 -8.18 26.47 5.82
N CYS A 221 -8.81 26.61 4.65
CA CYS A 221 -9.81 27.65 4.42
C CYS A 221 -11.05 27.48 5.28
N PHE A 222 -11.57 26.27 5.40
CA PHE A 222 -12.78 25.99 6.15
C PHE A 222 -12.57 26.04 7.66
N VAL A 223 -11.47 25.49 8.17
CA VAL A 223 -11.19 25.43 9.61
C VAL A 223 -10.79 26.80 10.18
N HIS A 224 -9.90 27.51 9.50
CA HIS A 224 -9.33 28.75 10.02
C HIS A 224 -9.93 30.01 9.42
N SER A 225 -10.80 29.88 8.42
CA SER A 225 -11.39 31.03 7.70
C SER A 225 -10.29 32.00 7.21
N ASP A 226 -9.18 31.46 6.73
CA ASP A 226 -8.00 32.24 6.37
C ASP A 226 -8.34 33.25 5.26
N PRO A 227 -8.12 34.56 5.49
CA PRO A 227 -8.36 35.58 4.48
C PRO A 227 -7.53 35.39 3.22
N GLN A 228 -6.42 34.71 3.28
CA GLN A 228 -5.52 34.45 2.18
C GLN A 228 -6.07 33.36 1.25
N CYS A 229 -6.62 32.30 1.81
CA CYS A 229 -7.39 31.30 1.06
C CYS A 229 -8.58 31.95 0.33
N ILE A 230 -9.32 32.85 1.01
CA ILE A 230 -10.45 33.57 0.41
C ILE A 230 -10.00 34.46 -0.76
N LEU A 231 -8.79 35.05 -0.66
CA LEU A 231 -8.23 35.88 -1.75
C LEU A 231 -7.73 35.04 -2.92
N ALA A 232 -7.30 33.81 -2.69
CA ALA A 232 -6.88 32.86 -3.72
C ALA A 232 -8.08 32.19 -4.44
N GLY A 233 -9.31 32.54 -4.09
CA GLY A 233 -10.51 32.12 -4.81
C GLY A 233 -11.30 31.01 -4.15
N GLY A 234 -11.91 31.26 -3.03
CA GLY A 234 -12.88 30.43 -2.28
C GLY A 234 -12.99 28.97 -2.67
N ARG A 235 -12.61 28.09 -1.76
CA ARG A 235 -12.66 26.65 -1.97
C ARG A 235 -13.97 26.08 -1.45
N GLU A 236 -14.47 25.09 -2.14
CA GLU A 236 -15.76 24.46 -1.82
C GLU A 236 -15.57 22.95 -1.71
N ASP A 237 -16.25 22.32 -0.78
CA ASP A 237 -16.22 20.85 -0.58
C ASP A 237 -17.28 20.09 -1.40
N ASP A 238 -17.87 20.75 -2.39
CA ASP A 238 -18.94 20.22 -3.24
C ASP A 238 -18.43 19.66 -4.59
N GLY A 239 -17.13 19.50 -4.77
CA GLY A 239 -16.50 19.11 -6.03
C GLY A 239 -16.26 20.27 -7.00
N SER A 240 -16.54 21.53 -6.60
CA SER A 240 -16.18 22.73 -7.36
C SER A 240 -14.77 23.24 -7.02
N PHE A 241 -14.08 22.58 -6.14
CA PHE A 241 -12.73 22.87 -5.72
C PHE A 241 -11.75 22.81 -6.90
N ASP A 242 -10.95 23.83 -7.05
CA ASP A 242 -9.91 23.92 -8.07
C ASP A 242 -8.56 23.82 -7.36
N PRO A 243 -7.88 22.65 -7.41
CA PRO A 243 -6.66 22.41 -6.65
C PRO A 243 -5.53 23.31 -7.14
N ASP A 244 -4.83 23.90 -6.19
CA ASP A 244 -3.59 24.63 -6.40
C ASP A 244 -2.58 24.23 -5.32
N ASP A 245 -1.30 24.17 -5.68
CA ASP A 245 -0.22 23.89 -4.73
C ASP A 245 0.89 24.94 -4.83
N GLY A 246 0.83 25.90 -3.95
CA GLY A 246 1.86 26.91 -3.88
C GLY A 246 3.16 26.42 -3.24
N ASN A 247 3.20 25.30 -2.54
CA ASN A 247 4.39 24.69 -1.91
C ASN A 247 5.04 23.61 -2.77
N GLN A 248 4.25 22.88 -3.57
CA GLN A 248 4.65 21.81 -4.48
C GLN A 248 4.97 20.47 -3.81
N HIS A 249 4.90 20.37 -2.50
CA HIS A 249 5.18 19.12 -1.82
C HIS A 249 4.08 18.10 -2.15
N GLY A 250 2.81 18.46 -2.01
CA GLY A 250 1.69 17.59 -2.36
C GLY A 250 1.63 17.23 -3.84
N THR A 251 1.97 18.17 -4.73
CA THR A 251 2.09 17.91 -6.17
C THR A 251 3.14 16.83 -6.46
N ALA A 252 4.31 16.92 -5.85
CA ALA A 252 5.34 15.91 -6.02
C ALA A 252 4.95 14.57 -5.38
N CYS A 253 4.29 14.58 -4.22
CA CYS A 253 3.77 13.38 -3.59
C CYS A 253 2.71 12.69 -4.46
N MET A 254 1.76 13.45 -5.02
CA MET A 254 0.79 12.87 -5.96
C MET A 254 1.47 12.36 -7.23
N GLY A 255 2.51 13.08 -7.68
CA GLY A 255 3.34 12.64 -8.79
C GLY A 255 3.97 11.28 -8.55
N MET A 256 4.46 11.01 -7.35
CA MET A 256 4.99 9.71 -6.95
C MET A 256 3.95 8.60 -6.97
N ALA A 257 2.74 8.91 -6.54
CA ALA A 257 1.65 7.96 -6.53
C ALA A 257 1.12 7.69 -7.94
N SER A 258 0.93 8.74 -8.77
CA SER A 258 0.08 8.62 -9.95
C SER A 258 0.46 9.45 -11.18
N ALA A 259 1.67 10.05 -11.26
CA ALA A 259 2.04 10.80 -12.47
C ALA A 259 2.08 9.91 -13.72
N THR A 260 1.72 10.52 -14.87
CA THR A 260 1.69 9.85 -16.18
C THR A 260 2.98 10.03 -16.99
N GLY A 261 3.96 10.77 -16.47
CA GLY A 261 5.21 11.07 -17.18
C GLY A 261 5.08 12.06 -18.33
N ILE A 262 3.89 12.66 -18.54
CA ILE A 262 3.68 13.63 -19.62
C ILE A 262 4.32 14.97 -19.26
N GLU A 263 5.14 15.49 -20.16
CA GLU A 263 5.81 16.79 -20.05
C GLU A 263 4.98 17.93 -20.66
N ALA A 264 5.33 19.17 -20.32
CA ALA A 264 4.63 20.37 -20.83
C ALA A 264 4.59 20.50 -22.37
N ASP A 265 5.54 19.93 -23.08
CA ASP A 265 5.54 19.89 -24.55
C ASP A 265 4.75 18.70 -25.14
N GLY A 266 4.12 17.89 -24.28
CA GLY A 266 3.39 16.68 -24.64
C GLY A 266 4.28 15.47 -24.93
N SER A 267 5.58 15.54 -24.69
CA SER A 267 6.47 14.39 -24.76
C SER A 267 6.29 13.50 -23.53
N GLN A 268 6.76 12.26 -23.64
CA GLN A 268 6.73 11.27 -22.58
C GLN A 268 8.12 11.19 -21.94
N SER A 269 8.17 11.31 -20.61
CA SER A 269 9.36 11.07 -19.80
C SER A 269 9.24 9.74 -19.05
N ASP A 270 10.29 9.38 -18.31
CA ASP A 270 10.31 8.17 -17.47
C ASP A 270 9.82 8.45 -16.02
N PHE A 271 9.32 9.66 -15.74
CA PHE A 271 8.92 10.11 -14.40
C PHE A 271 7.46 9.78 -14.13
N TYR A 272 7.17 8.49 -14.00
CA TYR A 272 5.83 8.01 -13.66
C TYR A 272 5.63 7.90 -12.15
N GLY A 273 4.38 7.99 -11.71
CA GLY A 273 3.92 7.45 -10.45
C GLY A 273 3.72 5.94 -10.52
N SER A 274 3.60 5.29 -9.37
CA SER A 274 3.42 3.83 -9.31
C SER A 274 2.11 3.38 -9.95
N ALA A 275 1.03 4.17 -9.84
CA ALA A 275 -0.32 3.88 -10.36
C ALA A 275 -0.81 5.02 -11.28
N PRO A 276 -0.37 5.05 -12.55
CA PRO A 276 -0.58 6.21 -13.43
C PRO A 276 -2.05 6.48 -13.80
N ASP A 277 -2.99 5.62 -13.51
CA ASP A 277 -4.41 5.83 -13.75
C ASP A 277 -5.25 6.05 -12.47
N ALA A 278 -4.61 6.12 -11.28
CA ALA A 278 -5.32 6.44 -10.05
C ALA A 278 -5.80 7.89 -10.02
N GLY A 279 -6.97 8.13 -9.40
CA GLY A 279 -7.61 9.43 -9.25
C GLY A 279 -7.08 10.23 -8.06
N LEU A 280 -7.28 11.54 -8.09
CA LEU A 280 -6.89 12.49 -7.05
C LEU A 280 -8.11 13.00 -6.29
N VAL A 281 -8.11 12.83 -4.98
CA VAL A 281 -8.90 13.62 -4.03
C VAL A 281 -7.91 14.52 -3.29
N ASP A 282 -7.95 15.83 -3.56
CA ASP A 282 -7.03 16.78 -2.95
C ASP A 282 -7.56 17.26 -1.60
N VAL A 283 -6.86 16.91 -0.52
CA VAL A 283 -7.18 17.38 0.83
C VAL A 283 -6.07 18.28 1.32
N ARG A 284 -6.22 19.57 1.07
CA ARG A 284 -5.21 20.55 1.38
C ARG A 284 -5.23 20.94 2.86
N ILE A 285 -4.13 20.68 3.54
CA ILE A 285 -3.91 21.01 4.95
C ILE A 285 -2.87 22.10 5.16
N GLY A 286 -2.13 22.47 4.12
CA GLY A 286 -1.22 23.62 4.07
C GLY A 286 -1.85 24.80 3.33
N THR A 287 -1.27 25.99 3.44
CA THR A 287 -1.74 27.17 2.71
C THR A 287 -0.92 27.43 1.45
N ASP A 288 -1.53 27.96 0.37
CA ASP A 288 -0.85 28.35 -0.85
C ASP A 288 0.19 29.44 -0.62
N VAL A 289 -0.03 30.28 0.38
CA VAL A 289 0.76 31.47 0.64
C VAL A 289 2.11 31.17 1.25
N GLY A 290 2.52 29.97 1.37
CA GLY A 290 3.81 29.64 1.82
C GLY A 290 4.75 29.16 0.77
N ALA A 291 4.27 29.05 -0.38
CA ALA A 291 5.12 28.77 -1.49
C ALA A 291 5.89 30.01 -1.86
N GLY A 292 7.16 29.99 -1.72
CA GLY A 292 8.04 31.11 -1.98
C GLY A 292 8.57 31.75 -0.70
N PRO A 293 8.94 33.05 -0.74
CA PRO A 293 9.65 33.70 0.36
C PRO A 293 8.81 33.93 1.63
N PHE A 294 7.56 33.57 1.63
CA PHE A 294 6.68 33.64 2.78
C PHE A 294 6.28 32.22 3.17
N GLU A 295 7.06 31.63 4.05
CA GLU A 295 6.77 30.30 4.56
C GLU A 295 5.46 30.28 5.32
N ASN A 296 4.61 29.32 5.02
CA ASN A 296 3.36 29.03 5.68
C ASN A 296 3.47 28.46 7.04
N TYR A 297 4.62 28.00 7.36
CA TYR A 297 4.93 27.35 8.62
C TYR A 297 4.87 28.28 9.83
N LEU A 298 4.34 29.48 9.66
CA LEU A 298 4.01 30.39 10.74
C LEU A 298 2.81 29.94 11.56
N LEU A 299 2.08 28.92 11.08
CA LEU A 299 0.83 28.44 11.68
C LEU A 299 0.93 26.95 12.02
N GLU A 300 2.02 26.52 12.65
CA GLU A 300 2.28 25.13 13.04
C GLU A 300 1.06 24.48 13.71
N GLN A 301 0.33 25.22 14.47
CA GLN A 301 -0.85 24.86 15.23
C GLN A 301 -2.06 24.63 14.33
N GLU A 302 -2.32 25.56 13.43
CA GLU A 302 -3.43 25.52 12.49
C GLU A 302 -3.25 24.41 11.47
N PHE A 303 -2.01 24.05 11.18
CA PHE A 303 -1.65 22.95 10.32
C PHE A 303 -2.12 21.59 10.85
N TYR A 304 -1.87 21.33 12.15
CA TYR A 304 -2.35 20.10 12.79
C TYR A 304 -3.87 20.03 12.81
N GLU A 305 -4.52 21.13 13.14
CA GLU A 305 -5.99 21.21 13.18
C GLU A 305 -6.60 20.99 11.79
N SER A 306 -6.01 21.56 10.75
CA SER A 306 -6.41 21.34 9.36
C SER A 306 -6.21 19.88 8.94
N ALA A 307 -5.08 19.28 9.32
CA ALA A 307 -4.79 17.88 9.02
C ALA A 307 -5.82 16.93 9.66
N MET A 308 -6.11 17.12 10.94
CA MET A 308 -7.08 16.29 11.65
C MET A 308 -8.50 16.49 11.12
N ASN A 309 -8.86 17.72 10.74
CA ASN A 309 -10.13 18.00 10.09
C ASN A 309 -10.21 17.39 8.69
N GLY A 310 -9.14 17.44 7.91
CA GLY A 310 -9.06 16.80 6.59
C GLY A 310 -9.23 15.28 6.68
N LEU A 311 -8.60 14.63 7.65
CA LEU A 311 -8.77 13.19 7.89
C LEU A 311 -10.20 12.84 8.27
N GLN A 312 -10.83 13.64 9.14
CA GLN A 312 -12.25 13.44 9.48
C GLN A 312 -13.13 13.60 8.25
N TRP A 313 -12.89 14.63 7.42
CA TRP A 313 -13.64 14.85 6.19
C TRP A 313 -13.54 13.65 5.23
N ILE A 314 -12.34 13.07 5.05
CA ILE A 314 -12.15 11.88 4.22
C ILE A 314 -13.01 10.71 4.70
N ILE A 315 -13.01 10.45 6.00
CA ILE A 315 -13.79 9.36 6.59
C ILE A 315 -15.29 9.57 6.38
N ASP A 316 -15.76 10.81 6.53
CA ASP A 316 -17.16 11.15 6.34
C ASP A 316 -17.61 11.04 4.87
N HIS A 317 -16.70 11.21 3.90
CA HIS A 317 -16.98 11.24 2.45
C HIS A 317 -16.45 10.01 1.69
N ARG A 318 -15.98 8.98 2.40
CA ARG A 318 -15.34 7.79 1.81
C ARG A 318 -16.21 7.00 0.82
N ASP A 319 -17.54 7.15 0.92
CA ASP A 319 -18.52 6.44 0.07
C ASP A 319 -19.26 7.38 -0.89
N ASP A 320 -18.82 8.64 -1.03
CA ASP A 320 -19.58 9.65 -1.75
C ASP A 320 -19.52 9.46 -3.27
N ALA A 321 -20.64 9.81 -3.92
CA ALA A 321 -20.77 9.87 -5.37
C ALA A 321 -20.38 11.28 -5.85
N TRP A 322 -19.22 11.37 -6.50
CA TRP A 322 -18.70 12.66 -6.94
C TRP A 322 -19.37 13.18 -8.20
N PRO A 323 -19.67 14.49 -8.31
CA PRO A 323 -20.30 15.06 -9.49
C PRO A 323 -19.48 14.88 -10.77
N GLY A 324 -20.09 14.27 -11.79
CA GLY A 324 -19.44 14.10 -13.10
C GLY A 324 -18.45 12.94 -13.20
N VAL A 325 -18.36 12.13 -12.17
CA VAL A 325 -17.48 10.95 -12.09
C VAL A 325 -18.29 9.69 -12.34
N GLU A 326 -17.70 8.67 -12.94
CA GLU A 326 -18.34 7.37 -13.17
C GLU A 326 -18.45 6.58 -11.85
N GLU A 327 -19.46 5.73 -11.71
CA GLU A 327 -19.74 4.96 -10.49
C GLU A 327 -18.56 4.09 -10.02
N GLU A 328 -17.72 3.62 -10.95
CA GLU A 328 -16.51 2.83 -10.65
C GLU A 328 -15.39 3.63 -9.98
N SER A 329 -15.51 4.96 -9.92
CA SER A 329 -14.57 5.90 -9.31
C SER A 329 -15.24 6.76 -8.23
N TYR A 330 -16.27 6.25 -7.57
CA TYR A 330 -16.84 6.90 -6.40
C TYR A 330 -16.01 6.60 -5.16
N GLY A 331 -16.16 7.42 -4.12
CA GLY A 331 -15.55 7.24 -2.84
C GLY A 331 -14.10 7.71 -2.74
N ILE A 332 -13.47 7.34 -1.64
CA ILE A 332 -12.05 7.57 -1.34
C ILE A 332 -11.49 6.25 -0.84
N ASP A 333 -10.50 5.72 -1.54
CA ASP A 333 -9.97 4.38 -1.26
C ASP A 333 -8.71 4.42 -0.39
N ILE A 334 -7.83 5.42 -0.62
CA ILE A 334 -6.51 5.45 0.01
C ILE A 334 -6.22 6.85 0.52
N ILE A 335 -5.69 6.95 1.74
CA ILE A 335 -5.08 8.16 2.30
C ILE A 335 -3.57 8.07 2.14
N SER A 336 -2.97 9.10 1.56
CA SER A 336 -1.52 9.29 1.46
C SER A 336 -1.07 10.41 2.38
N LEU A 337 -0.17 10.09 3.32
CA LEU A 337 0.35 11.03 4.31
C LEU A 337 1.86 11.14 4.20
N SER A 338 2.33 12.31 3.80
CA SER A 338 3.74 12.61 3.62
C SER A 338 4.28 13.60 4.65
N TRP A 339 3.69 13.63 5.83
CA TRP A 339 4.03 14.52 6.93
C TRP A 339 3.88 13.80 8.28
N GLY A 340 4.40 14.39 9.34
CA GLY A 340 4.33 13.79 10.67
C GLY A 340 4.75 14.75 11.77
N ILE A 341 4.77 14.26 12.99
CA ILE A 341 5.23 14.96 14.18
C ILE A 341 6.63 14.44 14.50
N THR A 342 7.60 15.35 14.76
CA THR A 342 8.96 14.92 15.09
C THR A 342 9.01 14.21 16.44
N SER A 343 9.73 13.10 16.50
CA SER A 343 9.95 12.36 17.74
C SER A 343 10.82 13.15 18.75
N HIS A 344 11.77 13.92 18.26
CA HIS A 344 12.68 14.71 19.10
C HIS A 344 11.99 15.80 19.92
N GLU A 345 10.92 16.40 19.40
CA GLU A 345 10.18 17.46 20.09
C GLU A 345 9.09 16.92 21.01
N ASN A 346 8.42 15.86 20.61
CA ASN A 346 7.22 15.35 21.27
C ASN A 346 7.42 13.95 21.91
N GLY A 347 8.58 13.34 21.71
CA GLY A 347 8.84 11.94 22.06
C GLY A 347 8.17 10.98 21.10
N GLY A 348 8.49 9.69 21.20
CA GLY A 348 7.83 8.65 20.40
C GLY A 348 6.41 8.36 20.91
N SER A 349 5.55 7.90 20.01
CA SER A 349 4.19 7.46 20.31
C SER A 349 4.11 5.94 20.47
N ASP A 350 3.09 5.49 21.18
CA ASP A 350 2.69 4.08 21.30
C ASP A 350 1.47 3.73 20.41
N GLY A 351 1.05 4.67 19.55
CA GLY A 351 -0.08 4.49 18.63
C GLY A 351 -1.46 4.72 19.27
N THR A 352 -1.53 5.13 20.54
CA THR A 352 -2.82 5.39 21.20
C THR A 352 -3.22 6.88 21.21
N ASP A 353 -2.37 7.76 20.71
CA ASP A 353 -2.75 9.16 20.48
C ASP A 353 -3.86 9.30 19.43
N MET A 354 -4.54 10.46 19.44
CA MET A 354 -5.72 10.66 18.60
C MET A 354 -5.41 10.62 17.09
N HIS A 355 -4.22 11.06 16.69
CA HIS A 355 -3.83 11.04 15.29
C HIS A 355 -3.46 9.63 14.78
N SER A 356 -2.93 8.75 15.62
CA SER A 356 -2.78 7.34 15.29
C SER A 356 -4.14 6.63 15.22
N ARG A 357 -5.02 6.89 16.19
CA ARG A 357 -6.34 6.25 16.26
C ARG A 357 -7.26 6.61 15.09
N ILE A 358 -7.22 7.87 14.60
CA ILE A 358 -8.06 8.24 13.43
C ILE A 358 -7.61 7.52 12.16
N LEU A 359 -6.32 7.21 12.03
CA LEU A 359 -5.80 6.41 10.92
C LEU A 359 -6.20 4.94 11.06
N ASP A 360 -6.15 4.39 12.28
CA ASP A 360 -6.61 3.04 12.55
C ASP A 360 -8.10 2.90 12.20
N GLU A 361 -8.94 3.85 12.61
CA GLU A 361 -10.36 3.90 12.24
C GLU A 361 -10.59 3.98 10.72
N ALA A 362 -9.78 4.76 9.99
CA ALA A 362 -9.87 4.81 8.54
C ALA A 362 -9.63 3.43 7.91
N MET A 363 -8.59 2.71 8.36
CA MET A 363 -8.28 1.36 7.91
C MET A 363 -9.42 0.38 8.21
N GLU A 364 -10.04 0.45 9.40
CA GLU A 364 -11.17 -0.41 9.77
C GLU A 364 -12.43 -0.10 8.95
N LEU A 365 -12.63 1.16 8.56
CA LEU A 365 -13.75 1.61 7.74
C LEU A 365 -13.55 1.36 6.24
N GLY A 366 -12.44 0.78 5.83
CA GLY A 366 -12.20 0.38 4.45
C GLY A 366 -11.33 1.35 3.64
N VAL A 367 -10.77 2.38 4.25
CA VAL A 367 -9.86 3.33 3.61
C VAL A 367 -8.42 2.96 3.97
N ALA A 368 -7.61 2.56 3.01
CA ALA A 368 -6.20 2.24 3.26
C ALA A 368 -5.40 3.50 3.59
N VAL A 369 -4.41 3.36 4.46
CA VAL A 369 -3.54 4.48 4.87
C VAL A 369 -2.09 4.12 4.63
N SER A 370 -1.39 4.92 3.83
CA SER A 370 0.05 4.86 3.64
C SER A 370 0.68 6.14 4.21
N ASN A 371 1.61 6.01 5.12
CA ASN A 371 2.23 7.17 5.76
C ASN A 371 3.75 7.06 5.88
N ALA A 372 4.40 8.22 5.96
CA ALA A 372 5.84 8.34 6.08
C ALA A 372 6.33 8.01 7.50
N ALA A 373 7.42 7.24 7.62
CA ALA A 373 8.01 6.89 8.92
C ALA A 373 8.66 8.09 9.66
N GLY A 374 8.95 9.16 8.95
CA GLY A 374 9.64 10.35 9.48
C GLY A 374 11.12 10.40 9.09
N ASN A 375 11.74 11.57 9.32
CA ASN A 375 13.12 11.85 8.89
C ASN A 375 14.05 12.22 10.07
N ASP A 376 13.80 11.69 11.23
CA ASP A 376 14.62 11.95 12.44
C ASP A 376 15.92 11.11 12.48
N GLY A 377 16.13 10.21 11.49
CA GLY A 377 17.30 9.37 11.40
C GLY A 377 17.30 8.18 12.36
N GLU A 378 18.47 7.56 12.57
CA GLU A 378 18.61 6.36 13.39
C GLU A 378 18.54 6.62 14.91
N ASP A 379 18.79 7.86 15.31
CA ASP A 379 18.80 8.31 16.71
C ASP A 379 17.44 8.90 17.15
N ASN A 380 16.36 8.63 16.39
CA ASN A 380 15.02 9.05 16.74
C ASN A 380 14.55 8.45 18.08
N ASP A 381 13.73 9.18 18.83
CA ASP A 381 13.17 8.74 20.12
C ASP A 381 12.01 7.72 19.99
N GLY A 382 12.00 6.93 18.94
CA GLY A 382 10.91 6.08 18.49
C GLY A 382 10.11 6.78 17.40
N LEU A 383 9.17 6.06 16.80
CA LEU A 383 8.23 6.64 15.85
C LEU A 383 7.21 7.51 16.57
N SER A 384 6.74 8.56 15.94
CA SER A 384 5.80 9.48 16.55
C SER A 384 4.72 9.95 15.58
N GLY A 385 3.64 10.44 16.14
CA GLY A 385 2.52 10.94 15.37
C GLY A 385 1.92 9.89 14.45
N MET A 386 1.64 10.26 13.21
CA MET A 386 0.98 9.40 12.21
C MET A 386 1.72 8.10 11.97
N SER A 387 3.03 8.09 12.07
CA SER A 387 3.87 6.91 11.82
C SER A 387 3.78 5.83 12.90
N ALA A 388 3.07 6.07 13.99
CA ALA A 388 2.87 5.11 15.08
C ALA A 388 1.53 4.38 15.04
N SER A 389 0.63 4.68 14.08
CA SER A 389 -0.65 3.97 13.89
C SER A 389 -0.42 2.46 13.76
N SER A 390 -1.24 1.67 14.42
CA SER A 390 -1.11 0.21 14.43
C SER A 390 -1.51 -0.45 13.12
N LEU A 391 -2.51 0.12 12.45
CA LEU A 391 -3.14 -0.50 11.28
C LEU A 391 -2.66 0.09 9.95
N SER A 392 -2.17 1.33 9.92
CA SER A 392 -1.67 1.96 8.69
C SER A 392 -0.39 1.28 8.16
N ILE A 393 -0.03 1.62 6.93
CA ILE A 393 1.19 1.15 6.27
C ILE A 393 2.25 2.25 6.43
N THR A 394 3.14 2.10 7.39
CA THR A 394 4.22 3.06 7.63
C THR A 394 5.44 2.70 6.81
N VAL A 395 5.94 3.67 6.04
CA VAL A 395 6.94 3.47 5.01
C VAL A 395 8.26 4.15 5.38
N ALA A 396 9.32 3.37 5.51
CA ALA A 396 10.69 3.85 5.62
C ALA A 396 11.27 4.20 4.25
N SER A 397 12.32 5.02 4.22
CA SER A 397 12.96 5.45 2.97
C SER A 397 14.27 4.73 2.74
N THR A 398 14.46 4.23 1.51
CA THR A 398 15.74 3.73 1.03
C THR A 398 16.43 4.76 0.11
N ASP A 399 17.74 4.60 -0.03
CA ASP A 399 18.57 5.25 -1.03
C ASP A 399 18.86 4.23 -2.12
N ASP A 400 18.29 4.42 -3.29
CA ASP A 400 18.42 3.54 -4.45
C ASP A 400 19.69 3.81 -5.27
N GLN A 401 20.60 4.66 -4.75
CA GLN A 401 21.84 5.06 -5.41
C GLN A 401 21.61 5.61 -6.84
N ASN A 402 20.40 6.00 -7.17
CA ASN A 402 19.88 6.37 -8.50
C ASN A 402 20.10 5.24 -9.54
N THR A 403 19.94 4.00 -9.12
CA THR A 403 19.96 2.82 -9.99
C THR A 403 18.65 2.05 -9.87
N VAL A 404 18.33 1.23 -10.87
CA VAL A 404 17.19 0.31 -10.81
C VAL A 404 17.57 -1.01 -10.13
N ASP A 405 18.88 -1.31 -10.06
CA ASP A 405 19.41 -2.49 -9.38
C ASP A 405 19.26 -2.34 -7.87
N ARG A 406 18.34 -3.10 -7.29
CA ARG A 406 18.03 -3.06 -5.87
C ARG A 406 19.10 -3.68 -4.97
N SER A 407 20.12 -4.33 -5.55
CA SER A 407 21.15 -5.03 -4.78
C SER A 407 22.07 -4.09 -4.02
N ASP A 408 22.22 -2.83 -4.44
CA ASP A 408 23.03 -1.80 -3.82
C ASP A 408 22.22 -0.80 -2.96
N ASP A 409 20.90 -0.96 -2.90
CA ASP A 409 20.02 -0.12 -2.08
C ASP A 409 20.36 -0.21 -0.60
N THR A 410 20.36 0.91 0.06
CA THR A 410 20.59 1.03 1.49
C THR A 410 19.45 1.80 2.16
N ILE A 411 19.30 1.65 3.47
CA ILE A 411 18.37 2.51 4.20
C ILE A 411 18.91 3.95 4.21
N ALA A 412 18.05 4.91 3.90
CA ALA A 412 18.43 6.32 3.92
C ALA A 412 18.79 6.78 5.34
N GLY A 413 19.89 7.51 5.48
CA GLY A 413 20.40 7.93 6.78
C GLY A 413 19.44 8.79 7.60
N TYR A 414 18.56 9.52 6.91
CA TYR A 414 17.53 10.36 7.54
C TYR A 414 16.27 9.58 7.94
N SER A 415 15.96 8.43 7.32
CA SER A 415 14.73 7.69 7.63
C SER A 415 14.66 7.32 9.10
N SER A 416 13.51 7.60 9.76
CA SER A 416 13.29 7.18 11.15
C SER A 416 13.25 5.65 11.26
N ARG A 417 13.65 5.13 12.42
CA ARG A 417 13.77 3.70 12.73
C ARG A 417 12.72 3.29 13.75
N GLY A 418 12.17 2.10 13.58
CA GLY A 418 11.32 1.47 14.58
C GLY A 418 12.09 0.80 15.73
N PRO A 419 11.40 0.11 16.62
CA PRO A 419 9.94 0.03 16.71
C PRO A 419 9.30 1.31 17.27
N ARG A 420 7.97 1.42 17.22
CA ARG A 420 7.26 2.41 18.05
C ARG A 420 7.33 2.02 19.53
N LYS A 421 6.84 2.88 20.41
CA LYS A 421 6.71 2.55 21.84
C LYS A 421 5.64 1.47 22.07
N ASP A 422 5.88 0.64 23.10
CA ASP A 422 4.94 -0.36 23.59
C ASP A 422 3.71 0.35 24.19
N ASN A 423 2.51 0.02 23.69
CA ASN A 423 1.24 0.52 24.20
C ASN A 423 0.72 -0.24 25.43
N GLY A 424 1.42 -1.28 25.87
CA GLY A 424 1.11 -2.05 27.06
C GLY A 424 -0.02 -3.07 26.90
N ASP A 425 -0.49 -3.33 25.68
CA ASP A 425 -1.54 -4.34 25.41
C ASP A 425 -1.02 -5.77 25.48
N GLY A 426 0.29 -5.96 25.50
CA GLY A 426 0.97 -7.25 25.50
C GLY A 426 1.06 -7.92 24.13
N ASN A 427 0.71 -7.20 23.05
CA ASN A 427 0.90 -7.64 21.68
C ASN A 427 2.10 -6.93 21.04
N PRO A 428 3.31 -7.49 21.11
CA PRO A 428 4.52 -6.82 20.61
C PRO A 428 4.59 -6.76 19.08
N VAL A 429 3.67 -7.41 18.35
CA VAL A 429 3.69 -7.42 16.88
C VAL A 429 3.23 -6.07 16.31
N ASN A 430 2.28 -5.42 16.94
CA ASN A 430 1.76 -4.12 16.48
C ASN A 430 2.72 -2.95 16.71
N GLU A 431 3.84 -3.19 17.40
CA GLU A 431 4.93 -2.23 17.59
C GLU A 431 6.00 -2.30 16.51
N LEU A 432 5.96 -3.36 15.69
CA LEU A 432 6.95 -3.63 14.65
C LEU A 432 6.71 -2.74 13.40
N ILE A 433 6.90 -1.46 13.55
CA ILE A 433 6.79 -0.40 12.55
C ILE A 433 8.19 0.18 12.29
N PRO A 434 8.59 0.53 11.04
CA PRO A 434 7.80 0.56 9.82
C PRO A 434 7.44 -0.84 9.30
N GLU A 435 6.38 -0.90 8.46
CA GLU A 435 6.00 -2.15 7.81
C GLU A 435 6.88 -2.48 6.63
N ILE A 436 7.20 -1.50 5.79
CA ILE A 436 7.97 -1.69 4.56
C ILE A 436 8.86 -0.49 4.30
N SER A 437 9.71 -0.62 3.30
CA SER A 437 10.52 0.49 2.79
C SER A 437 10.38 0.64 1.27
N ALA A 438 10.58 1.86 0.81
CA ALA A 438 10.60 2.19 -0.61
C ALA A 438 11.68 3.24 -0.88
N PRO A 439 12.18 3.36 -2.12
CA PRO A 439 13.13 4.39 -2.48
C PRO A 439 12.61 5.79 -2.15
N GLY A 440 13.43 6.66 -1.53
CA GLY A 440 13.10 8.02 -1.09
C GLY A 440 14.23 9.03 -1.16
N THR A 441 15.26 8.83 -2.00
CA THR A 441 16.43 9.66 -2.02
C THR A 441 16.74 10.22 -3.44
N ASN A 442 17.01 11.52 -3.53
CA ASN A 442 17.41 12.22 -4.77
C ASN A 442 16.44 12.15 -5.95
N ILE A 443 15.18 12.41 -5.71
CA ILE A 443 14.13 12.25 -6.71
C ILE A 443 14.06 13.29 -7.79
N ILE A 444 13.44 12.84 -8.89
CA ILE A 444 12.86 13.68 -9.94
C ILE A 444 11.37 13.38 -10.02
N GLN A 445 10.52 14.37 -9.76
CA GLN A 445 9.08 14.20 -9.75
C GLN A 445 8.34 15.47 -10.18
N ALA A 446 7.01 15.35 -10.31
CA ALA A 446 6.14 16.46 -10.68
C ALA A 446 6.41 17.68 -9.80
N GLU A 447 6.51 18.84 -10.43
CA GLU A 447 6.78 20.08 -9.75
C GLU A 447 5.68 21.08 -10.04
N GLY A 448 5.07 21.58 -8.97
CA GLY A 448 4.18 22.72 -9.07
C GLY A 448 4.92 24.00 -9.46
N CYS A 449 4.17 25.02 -9.67
CA CYS A 449 4.57 26.29 -10.27
C CYS A 449 5.77 27.03 -9.68
N VAL A 450 6.12 26.81 -8.44
CA VAL A 450 6.97 27.76 -7.71
C VAL A 450 8.46 27.50 -7.85
N SER A 451 8.93 26.26 -7.82
CA SER A 451 10.36 26.00 -7.89
C SER A 451 10.92 26.06 -9.30
N SER A 452 10.12 25.76 -10.31
CA SER A 452 10.53 25.95 -11.70
C SER A 452 10.77 27.42 -12.06
N GLY A 453 10.32 28.35 -11.19
CA GLY A 453 10.32 29.79 -11.48
C GLY A 453 9.32 30.20 -12.57
N GLY A 454 8.50 29.24 -13.03
CA GLY A 454 7.45 29.46 -14.02
C GLY A 454 6.27 30.19 -13.42
N CYS A 455 5.93 29.88 -12.17
CA CYS A 455 4.90 30.61 -11.45
C CYS A 455 5.51 31.69 -10.57
N ASN A 456 5.76 32.83 -11.11
CA ASN A 456 6.03 34.03 -10.32
C ASN A 456 4.76 34.60 -9.66
N ASN A 457 3.81 33.76 -9.33
CA ASN A 457 2.49 34.27 -9.15
C ASN A 457 1.80 33.49 -8.02
N PHE A 458 1.89 34.02 -6.82
CA PHE A 458 1.06 33.53 -5.71
C PHE A 458 -0.48 33.71 -5.92
N LEU A 459 -0.89 34.14 -7.10
CA LEU A 459 -2.28 34.24 -7.55
C LEU A 459 -2.61 33.21 -8.64
N GLY A 460 -1.88 32.12 -8.69
CA GLY A 460 -2.01 31.08 -9.71
C GLY A 460 -1.10 31.35 -10.91
N GLY A 461 -0.27 30.40 -11.22
CA GLY A 461 0.51 30.33 -12.44
C GLY A 461 -0.16 29.40 -13.45
N ASP A 462 0.44 29.31 -14.61
CA ASP A 462 0.03 28.33 -15.63
C ASP A 462 0.82 27.03 -15.39
N ALA A 463 0.26 26.15 -14.58
CA ALA A 463 0.87 24.86 -14.22
C ALA A 463 1.03 23.92 -15.42
N SER A 464 0.35 24.19 -16.54
CA SER A 464 0.53 23.45 -17.79
C SER A 464 1.93 23.57 -18.38
N GLN A 465 2.75 24.48 -17.87
CA GLN A 465 4.16 24.64 -18.23
C GLN A 465 5.13 24.00 -17.24
N ASN A 466 4.61 23.35 -16.22
CA ASN A 466 5.43 22.65 -15.23
C ASN A 466 6.04 21.37 -15.81
N THR A 467 7.03 20.87 -15.14
CA THR A 467 7.86 19.74 -15.57
C THR A 467 8.20 18.85 -14.40
N TYR A 468 9.08 17.88 -14.62
CA TYR A 468 9.64 17.04 -13.58
C TYR A 468 11.03 17.55 -13.22
N THR A 469 11.29 17.75 -11.94
CA THR A 469 12.58 18.27 -11.47
C THR A 469 13.11 17.51 -10.27
N GLY A 470 14.38 17.71 -9.94
CA GLY A 470 15.01 17.16 -8.74
C GLY A 470 14.45 17.84 -7.49
N ARG A 471 14.02 17.04 -6.53
CA ARG A 471 13.32 17.50 -5.32
C ARG A 471 14.12 17.41 -4.03
N GLY A 472 15.05 16.49 -3.85
CA GLY A 472 15.79 16.26 -2.60
C GLY A 472 15.53 14.85 -2.01
N SER A 473 15.30 14.66 -0.72
CA SER A 473 15.23 13.32 -0.08
C SER A 473 14.34 13.26 1.16
N GLY A 474 13.53 12.18 1.34
CA GLY A 474 12.68 11.99 2.53
C GLY A 474 11.72 10.79 2.46
N THR A 475 11.19 10.36 3.59
CA THR A 475 10.17 9.30 3.69
C THR A 475 8.85 9.70 3.06
N SER A 476 8.63 10.99 2.85
CA SER A 476 7.40 11.53 2.29
C SER A 476 7.16 11.20 0.83
N TYR A 477 8.18 10.74 0.09
CA TYR A 477 7.98 10.25 -1.27
C TYR A 477 8.06 8.73 -1.35
N ALA A 478 8.68 8.09 -0.37
CA ALA A 478 8.56 6.65 -0.19
C ALA A 478 7.10 6.26 0.08
N ALA A 479 6.41 6.98 0.95
CA ALA A 479 5.02 6.72 1.28
C ALA A 479 4.06 6.84 0.08
N PRO A 480 4.05 7.91 -0.72
CA PRO A 480 3.15 7.99 -1.87
C PRO A 480 3.52 7.01 -3.01
N ALA A 481 4.78 6.64 -3.16
CA ALA A 481 5.14 5.54 -4.07
C ALA A 481 4.44 4.23 -3.67
N VAL A 482 4.42 3.93 -2.36
CA VAL A 482 3.68 2.79 -1.80
C VAL A 482 2.18 2.99 -1.91
N THR A 483 1.66 4.22 -1.73
CA THR A 483 0.25 4.55 -1.99
C THR A 483 -0.18 4.11 -3.39
N GLY A 484 0.60 4.44 -4.41
CA GLY A 484 0.34 3.97 -5.76
C GLY A 484 0.39 2.44 -5.88
N ILE A 485 1.32 1.76 -5.18
CA ILE A 485 1.38 0.29 -5.18
C ILE A 485 0.14 -0.31 -4.50
N VAL A 486 -0.37 0.28 -3.42
CA VAL A 486 -1.66 -0.10 -2.82
C VAL A 486 -2.78 -0.02 -3.86
N ALA A 487 -2.82 1.06 -4.66
CA ALA A 487 -3.80 1.21 -5.74
C ALA A 487 -3.66 0.11 -6.81
N LEU A 488 -2.43 -0.30 -7.18
CA LEU A 488 -2.20 -1.41 -8.11
C LEU A 488 -2.69 -2.75 -7.54
N VAL A 489 -2.45 -3.01 -6.27
CA VAL A 489 -2.89 -4.23 -5.58
C VAL A 489 -4.42 -4.30 -5.52
N TRP A 490 -5.06 -3.18 -5.27
CA TRP A 490 -6.53 -3.08 -5.26
C TRP A 490 -7.14 -3.22 -6.64
N ASP A 491 -6.59 -2.58 -7.66
CA ASP A 491 -6.98 -2.77 -9.08
C ASP A 491 -6.83 -4.24 -9.50
N ALA A 492 -5.81 -4.94 -8.99
CA ALA A 492 -5.63 -6.38 -9.22
C ALA A 492 -6.68 -7.25 -8.52
N ASN A 493 -7.14 -6.85 -7.33
CA ASN A 493 -8.13 -7.58 -6.53
C ASN A 493 -8.93 -6.64 -5.61
N GLU A 494 -10.03 -6.12 -6.11
CA GLU A 494 -10.95 -5.21 -5.41
C GLU A 494 -11.63 -5.79 -4.15
N ASN A 495 -11.54 -7.09 -3.94
CA ASN A 495 -12.13 -7.74 -2.78
C ASN A 495 -11.22 -7.76 -1.54
N LEU A 496 -9.99 -7.27 -1.65
CA LEU A 496 -9.09 -7.18 -0.50
C LEU A 496 -9.47 -6.01 0.40
N THR A 497 -9.44 -6.23 1.71
CA THR A 497 -9.55 -5.14 2.69
C THR A 497 -8.21 -4.40 2.82
N PRO A 498 -8.18 -3.16 3.36
CA PRO A 498 -6.93 -2.44 3.61
C PRO A 498 -5.91 -3.26 4.42
N LEU A 499 -6.37 -3.96 5.46
CA LEU A 499 -5.50 -4.81 6.28
C LEU A 499 -4.93 -6.00 5.50
N GLN A 500 -5.72 -6.59 4.60
CA GLN A 500 -5.23 -7.66 3.73
C GLN A 500 -4.20 -7.15 2.72
N ILE A 501 -4.37 -5.94 2.19
CA ILE A 501 -3.37 -5.29 1.32
C ILE A 501 -2.08 -5.04 2.10
N LYS A 502 -2.16 -4.50 3.31
CA LYS A 502 -0.99 -4.34 4.20
C LYS A 502 -0.23 -5.66 4.34
N GLU A 503 -0.93 -6.76 4.61
CA GLU A 503 -0.30 -8.08 4.74
C GLU A 503 0.27 -8.59 3.40
N VAL A 504 -0.39 -8.35 2.27
CA VAL A 504 0.15 -8.67 0.94
C VAL A 504 1.47 -7.94 0.72
N LEU A 505 1.55 -6.64 1.02
CA LEU A 505 2.79 -5.87 0.86
C LEU A 505 3.92 -6.38 1.77
N LYS A 506 3.64 -6.62 3.05
CA LYS A 506 4.61 -7.17 4.00
C LYS A 506 5.14 -8.54 3.53
N HIS A 507 4.24 -9.40 3.06
CA HIS A 507 4.52 -10.76 2.65
C HIS A 507 5.36 -10.85 1.37
N THR A 508 5.19 -9.90 0.46
CA THR A 508 5.85 -9.88 -0.84
C THR A 508 7.08 -8.98 -0.91
N SER A 509 7.35 -8.24 0.17
CA SER A 509 8.53 -7.36 0.26
C SER A 509 9.83 -8.16 0.16
N GLU A 510 10.82 -7.57 -0.50
CA GLU A 510 12.17 -8.12 -0.57
C GLU A 510 12.89 -7.93 0.76
N LEU A 511 13.07 -9.01 1.51
CA LEU A 511 13.71 -8.97 2.83
C LEU A 511 15.09 -8.31 2.79
N ARG A 512 15.34 -7.39 3.73
CA ARG A 512 16.61 -6.67 3.89
C ARG A 512 17.06 -6.64 5.34
N GLY A 513 18.36 -6.78 5.53
CA GLY A 513 18.96 -6.78 6.85
C GLY A 513 18.65 -8.05 7.67
N GLU A 514 19.14 -8.09 8.91
CA GLU A 514 18.82 -9.13 9.87
C GLU A 514 17.61 -8.70 10.71
N ALA A 515 16.82 -9.67 11.18
CA ALA A 515 15.68 -9.37 12.06
C ALA A 515 16.12 -8.63 13.33
N SER A 516 15.42 -7.56 13.67
CA SER A 516 15.73 -6.72 14.84
C SER A 516 15.06 -7.18 16.13
N ALA A 517 13.97 -7.94 16.02
CA ALA A 517 13.22 -8.51 17.14
C ALA A 517 12.84 -9.98 16.86
N PRO A 518 13.83 -10.88 16.67
CA PRO A 518 13.57 -12.23 16.19
C PRO A 518 12.76 -13.11 17.16
N GLU A 519 12.65 -12.71 18.42
CA GLU A 519 11.80 -13.35 19.41
C GLU A 519 10.31 -13.00 19.24
N VAL A 520 10.01 -11.88 18.59
CA VAL A 520 8.64 -11.44 18.26
C VAL A 520 8.32 -11.81 16.83
N ASP A 521 9.16 -11.35 15.91
CA ASP A 521 9.05 -11.60 14.47
C ASP A 521 10.43 -11.83 13.86
N PRO A 522 10.70 -13.03 13.32
CA PRO A 522 12.00 -13.37 12.75
C PRO A 522 12.31 -12.70 11.41
N TYR A 523 11.41 -11.87 10.87
CA TYR A 523 11.57 -11.25 9.55
C TYR A 523 11.56 -9.73 9.59
N TRP A 524 11.05 -9.13 10.65
CA TRP A 524 11.00 -7.69 10.76
C TRP A 524 12.38 -7.08 11.07
N ASN A 525 12.72 -6.02 10.34
CA ASN A 525 13.92 -5.21 10.55
C ASN A 525 13.52 -3.77 10.89
N ARG A 526 14.14 -3.18 11.93
CA ARG A 526 13.80 -1.83 12.39
C ARG A 526 14.02 -0.72 11.37
N GLU A 527 14.84 -0.98 10.34
CA GLU A 527 15.18 -0.01 9.29
C GLU A 527 14.28 -0.19 8.07
N PHE A 528 14.17 -1.42 7.57
CA PHE A 528 13.46 -1.74 6.33
C PHE A 528 12.03 -2.26 6.52
N GLY A 529 11.59 -2.43 7.76
CA GLY A 529 10.34 -3.14 8.02
C GLY A 529 10.46 -4.63 7.62
N TYR A 530 9.47 -5.16 6.94
CA TYR A 530 9.50 -6.51 6.37
C TYR A 530 10.32 -6.59 5.07
N GLY A 531 10.83 -5.45 4.60
CA GLY A 531 11.72 -5.36 3.45
C GLY A 531 11.38 -4.21 2.51
N MET A 532 12.02 -4.21 1.36
CA MET A 532 11.74 -3.25 0.29
C MET A 532 10.49 -3.71 -0.49
N VAL A 533 9.55 -2.80 -0.70
CA VAL A 533 8.31 -3.09 -1.41
C VAL A 533 8.57 -3.63 -2.83
N ASP A 534 7.78 -4.60 -3.27
CA ASP A 534 7.84 -5.21 -4.60
C ASP A 534 6.44 -5.20 -5.23
N ALA A 535 6.19 -4.22 -6.09
CA ALA A 535 4.88 -4.04 -6.71
C ALA A 535 4.48 -5.23 -7.59
N LEU A 536 5.45 -5.81 -8.30
CA LEU A 536 5.20 -6.98 -9.15
C LEU A 536 4.75 -8.17 -8.33
N ALA A 537 5.50 -8.51 -7.27
CA ALA A 537 5.16 -9.63 -6.41
C ALA A 537 3.82 -9.42 -5.68
N ALA A 538 3.54 -8.20 -5.23
CA ALA A 538 2.28 -7.86 -4.58
C ALA A 538 1.07 -8.02 -5.52
N VAL A 539 1.16 -7.51 -6.74
CA VAL A 539 0.12 -7.66 -7.77
C VAL A 539 -0.08 -9.13 -8.17
N GLN A 540 1.00 -9.88 -8.34
CA GLN A 540 0.90 -11.31 -8.64
C GLN A 540 0.19 -12.10 -7.53
N LEU A 541 0.50 -11.81 -6.27
CA LEU A 541 -0.20 -12.43 -5.14
C LEU A 541 -1.67 -12.02 -5.07
N ALA A 542 -1.99 -10.75 -5.29
CA ALA A 542 -3.38 -10.26 -5.33
C ALA A 542 -4.21 -10.95 -6.41
N ILE A 543 -3.65 -11.12 -7.61
CA ILE A 543 -4.28 -11.87 -8.72
C ILE A 543 -4.49 -13.34 -8.33
N TYR A 544 -3.48 -13.97 -7.73
CA TYR A 544 -3.58 -15.35 -7.28
C TYR A 544 -4.71 -15.53 -6.25
N LEU A 545 -4.81 -14.63 -5.27
CA LEU A 545 -5.87 -14.67 -4.25
C LEU A 545 -7.25 -14.49 -4.87
N ARG A 546 -7.40 -13.57 -5.82
CA ARG A 546 -8.64 -13.37 -6.58
C ARG A 546 -9.04 -14.63 -7.36
N ASP A 547 -8.12 -15.20 -8.12
CA ASP A 547 -8.38 -16.30 -9.06
C ASP A 547 -8.58 -17.64 -8.32
N SER A 548 -7.91 -17.84 -7.19
CA SER A 548 -8.07 -19.02 -6.32
C SER A 548 -9.29 -18.92 -5.40
N GLY A 549 -9.85 -17.72 -5.20
CA GLY A 549 -10.93 -17.47 -4.25
C GLY A 549 -10.52 -17.68 -2.79
N GLN A 550 -9.22 -17.62 -2.49
CA GLN A 550 -8.72 -17.72 -1.12
C GLN A 550 -8.97 -16.40 -0.39
N THR A 551 -9.45 -16.51 0.85
CA THR A 551 -9.56 -15.37 1.75
C THR A 551 -8.39 -15.44 2.73
N PRO A 552 -7.39 -14.55 2.65
CA PRO A 552 -6.25 -14.58 3.55
C PRO A 552 -6.68 -14.23 4.97
N LEU A 553 -5.99 -14.79 5.95
CA LEU A 553 -6.03 -14.32 7.33
C LEU A 553 -5.48 -12.88 7.38
N ILE A 554 -6.11 -12.03 8.20
CA ILE A 554 -5.55 -10.73 8.56
C ILE A 554 -4.27 -10.93 9.39
N GLU A 555 -4.20 -12.00 10.13
CA GLU A 555 -3.08 -12.35 11.00
C GLU A 555 -1.96 -13.00 10.20
N PRO A 556 -0.75 -12.41 10.19
CA PRO A 556 0.32 -12.90 9.36
C PRO A 556 0.83 -14.25 9.84
N THR A 557 0.93 -15.17 8.91
CA THR A 557 1.83 -16.30 9.02
C THR A 557 3.03 -16.00 8.17
N LEU A 558 4.17 -15.76 8.80
CA LEU A 558 5.40 -15.40 8.10
C LEU A 558 6.26 -16.62 7.89
N GLN A 559 6.89 -16.67 6.73
CA GLN A 559 7.63 -17.84 6.25
C GLN A 559 8.95 -17.37 5.65
N ASN A 560 10.00 -18.11 5.92
CA ASN A 560 11.33 -17.73 5.46
C ASN A 560 11.53 -18.05 3.98
N HIS A 561 11.89 -17.04 3.20
CA HIS A 561 12.24 -17.18 1.79
C HIS A 561 13.72 -17.51 1.55
N ARG A 562 14.54 -17.56 2.59
CA ARG A 562 15.97 -17.85 2.46
C ARG A 562 16.19 -19.35 2.39
N LEU A 563 16.34 -19.85 1.16
CA LEU A 563 16.71 -21.23 0.90
C LEU A 563 18.18 -21.31 0.50
N ASN A 564 18.99 -21.97 1.34
CA ASN A 564 20.29 -22.46 0.89
C ASN A 564 20.07 -23.80 0.17
N LEU A 565 19.86 -23.75 -1.15
CA LEU A 565 19.73 -24.94 -1.98
C LEU A 565 21.11 -25.42 -2.40
N SER A 566 21.56 -26.54 -1.85
CA SER A 566 22.72 -27.28 -2.38
C SER A 566 22.23 -28.32 -3.40
N SER A 567 22.71 -28.22 -4.64
CA SER A 567 22.34 -29.15 -5.70
C SER A 567 22.74 -30.58 -5.39
N GLY A 568 21.78 -31.51 -5.44
CA GLY A 568 22.01 -32.98 -5.33
C GLY A 568 21.86 -33.55 -3.91
N GLU A 569 21.41 -32.76 -2.95
CA GLU A 569 21.06 -33.17 -1.58
C GLU A 569 19.57 -32.97 -1.31
N VAL A 570 19.08 -33.51 -0.20
CA VAL A 570 17.71 -33.30 0.23
C VAL A 570 17.49 -31.80 0.47
N ILE A 571 16.48 -31.23 -0.19
CA ILE A 571 16.12 -29.83 -0.01
C ILE A 571 15.41 -29.69 1.33
N ASN A 572 15.95 -28.87 2.21
CA ASN A 572 15.34 -28.52 3.48
C ASN A 572 14.77 -27.08 3.38
N MET A 573 13.45 -26.97 3.31
CA MET A 573 12.75 -25.69 3.34
C MET A 573 12.25 -25.44 4.76
N THR A 574 12.51 -24.26 5.30
CA THR A 574 12.14 -23.89 6.66
C THR A 574 11.46 -22.54 6.69
N GLY A 575 10.59 -22.34 7.66
CA GLY A 575 9.95 -21.06 7.92
C GLY A 575 9.32 -21.04 9.29
N HIS A 576 8.81 -19.89 9.66
CA HIS A 576 8.08 -19.70 10.91
C HIS A 576 6.60 -19.49 10.62
N ALA A 577 5.78 -19.84 11.60
CA ALA A 577 4.33 -19.55 11.58
C ALA A 577 3.87 -19.18 12.99
N TRP A 578 2.96 -18.23 13.07
CA TRP A 578 2.26 -17.87 14.32
C TRP A 578 0.96 -17.13 13.99
N GLY A 579 0.03 -17.07 14.92
CA GLY A 579 -1.18 -16.28 14.83
C GLY A 579 -1.17 -15.15 15.86
N GLN A 580 -1.80 -14.02 15.55
CA GLN A 580 -1.92 -12.91 16.51
C GLN A 580 -3.01 -13.19 17.56
N GLU A 581 -4.19 -13.59 17.15
CA GLU A 581 -5.33 -13.82 18.05
C GLU A 581 -5.55 -15.28 18.44
N GLY A 582 -4.95 -16.21 17.73
CA GLY A 582 -5.18 -17.63 17.93
C GLY A 582 -4.00 -18.51 17.56
N SER A 583 -4.06 -19.75 18.02
CA SER A 583 -3.04 -20.75 17.68
C SER A 583 -3.25 -21.26 16.27
N ILE A 584 -2.17 -21.44 15.54
CA ILE A 584 -2.14 -22.17 14.27
C ILE A 584 -2.43 -23.64 14.56
N GLU A 585 -3.27 -24.28 13.75
CA GLU A 585 -3.55 -25.72 13.88
C GLU A 585 -2.47 -26.56 13.22
N ARG A 586 -2.02 -26.14 12.02
CA ARG A 586 -0.99 -26.81 11.23
C ARG A 586 -0.44 -25.89 10.14
N VAL A 587 0.69 -26.23 9.60
CA VAL A 587 1.23 -25.69 8.36
C VAL A 587 1.23 -26.81 7.32
N GLU A 588 0.72 -26.54 6.15
CA GLU A 588 0.65 -27.53 5.08
C GLU A 588 1.21 -27.00 3.77
N TYR A 589 1.69 -27.92 2.94
CA TYR A 589 2.28 -27.60 1.66
C TYR A 589 1.75 -28.51 0.55
N ARG A 590 1.84 -28.05 -0.68
CA ARG A 590 1.58 -28.84 -1.88
C ARG A 590 2.61 -28.53 -2.96
N ILE A 591 2.78 -29.47 -3.89
CA ILE A 591 3.69 -29.36 -5.02
C ILE A 591 2.85 -29.35 -6.31
N ASP A 592 3.11 -28.38 -7.19
CA ASP A 592 2.44 -28.21 -8.49
C ASP A 592 0.90 -28.27 -8.40
N GLY A 593 0.32 -27.68 -7.34
CA GLY A 593 -1.13 -27.69 -7.12
C GLY A 593 -1.72 -29.07 -6.76
N GLY A 594 -0.88 -30.02 -6.30
CA GLY A 594 -1.30 -31.35 -5.87
C GLY A 594 -2.07 -31.35 -4.54
N GLU A 595 -2.09 -32.50 -3.86
CA GLU A 595 -2.74 -32.64 -2.55
C GLU A 595 -1.94 -31.95 -1.46
N TRP A 596 -2.65 -31.34 -0.47
CA TRP A 596 -2.03 -30.75 0.69
C TRP A 596 -1.41 -31.79 1.62
N MET A 597 -0.21 -31.54 2.09
CA MET A 597 0.56 -32.37 3.01
C MET A 597 0.99 -31.53 4.20
N GLU A 598 0.93 -32.07 5.40
CA GLU A 598 1.36 -31.39 6.61
C GLU A 598 2.89 -31.32 6.69
N THR A 599 3.44 -30.16 7.13
CA THR A 599 4.87 -29.96 7.36
C THR A 599 5.33 -30.65 8.64
N THR A 600 6.62 -30.61 8.93
CA THR A 600 7.19 -31.05 10.21
C THR A 600 7.50 -29.84 11.08
N TYR A 601 7.42 -29.97 12.41
CA TYR A 601 7.52 -28.84 13.35
C TYR A 601 8.61 -29.06 14.39
N SER A 602 9.14 -27.95 14.91
CA SER A 602 10.00 -27.95 16.09
C SER A 602 9.21 -28.19 17.39
N VAL A 603 7.95 -27.69 17.44
CA VAL A 603 6.97 -27.93 18.51
C VAL A 603 5.61 -28.19 17.89
N THR A 604 4.72 -28.88 18.59
CA THR A 604 3.36 -29.08 18.11
C THR A 604 2.61 -27.74 18.04
N PRO A 605 2.04 -27.32 16.89
CA PRO A 605 1.39 -26.01 16.76
C PRO A 605 0.33 -25.76 17.83
N SER A 606 -0.46 -26.76 18.20
CA SER A 606 -1.51 -26.66 19.25
C SER A 606 -0.95 -26.45 20.67
N GLU A 607 0.32 -26.62 20.90
CA GLU A 607 1.01 -26.39 22.18
C GLU A 607 1.62 -24.98 22.24
N VAL A 608 1.62 -24.26 21.12
CA VAL A 608 2.15 -22.90 21.01
C VAL A 608 0.96 -21.93 21.12
N GLY A 609 1.11 -20.90 21.93
CA GLY A 609 0.11 -19.84 22.07
C GLY A 609 0.12 -18.88 20.89
N ALA A 610 -0.84 -17.96 20.87
CA ALA A 610 -0.79 -16.79 19.98
C ALA A 610 0.51 -15.99 20.21
N LEU A 611 0.91 -15.22 19.22
CA LEU A 611 2.10 -14.34 19.21
C LEU A 611 3.43 -15.07 19.46
N THR A 612 3.48 -16.39 19.32
CA THR A 612 4.71 -17.16 19.53
C THR A 612 5.10 -17.86 18.25
N PRO A 613 6.13 -17.40 17.51
CA PRO A 613 6.61 -18.06 16.31
C PRO A 613 7.10 -19.47 16.60
N PHE A 614 6.74 -20.44 15.77
CA PHE A 614 7.29 -21.78 15.78
C PHE A 614 7.85 -22.15 14.42
N LEU A 615 8.91 -22.94 14.41
CA LEU A 615 9.62 -23.35 13.21
C LEU A 615 8.95 -24.57 12.58
N TRP A 616 8.65 -24.49 11.29
CA TRP A 616 8.25 -25.61 10.46
C TRP A 616 9.33 -25.92 9.41
N HIS A 617 9.33 -27.13 8.89
CA HIS A 617 10.20 -27.50 7.79
C HIS A 617 9.61 -28.59 6.89
N ILE A 618 10.11 -28.62 5.66
CA ILE A 618 9.77 -29.58 4.62
C ILE A 618 11.08 -30.15 4.08
N LEU A 619 11.17 -31.47 4.04
CA LEU A 619 12.32 -32.17 3.44
C LEU A 619 11.88 -32.78 2.12
N LEU A 620 12.44 -32.31 1.01
CA LEU A 620 12.16 -32.81 -0.34
C LEU A 620 13.41 -33.44 -0.93
N ASP A 621 13.21 -34.60 -1.54
CA ASP A 621 14.25 -35.32 -2.28
C ASP A 621 14.07 -34.98 -3.77
N PRO A 622 14.97 -34.18 -4.38
CA PRO A 622 14.85 -33.77 -5.77
C PRO A 622 14.82 -34.95 -6.75
N ASP A 623 15.43 -36.08 -6.39
CA ASP A 623 15.44 -37.27 -7.21
C ASP A 623 14.06 -37.97 -7.27
N LYS A 624 13.14 -37.61 -6.39
CA LYS A 624 11.77 -38.09 -6.39
C LYS A 624 10.81 -37.19 -7.17
N LEU A 625 11.25 -36.00 -7.54
CA LEU A 625 10.52 -35.08 -8.40
C LEU A 625 10.93 -35.30 -9.84
N THR A 626 10.02 -35.08 -10.77
CA THR A 626 10.34 -35.13 -12.21
C THR A 626 11.41 -34.08 -12.54
N SER A 627 12.19 -34.31 -13.60
CA SER A 627 13.18 -33.31 -14.03
C SER A 627 12.47 -32.02 -14.51
N GLY A 628 12.86 -30.88 -13.94
CA GLY A 628 12.33 -29.54 -14.27
C GLY A 628 11.95 -28.77 -13.01
N ASN A 629 11.45 -27.54 -13.20
CA ASN A 629 10.99 -26.68 -12.12
C ASN A 629 9.65 -27.16 -11.56
N HIS A 630 9.55 -27.14 -10.26
CA HIS A 630 8.36 -27.43 -9.47
C HIS A 630 8.06 -26.27 -8.54
N THR A 631 6.79 -25.95 -8.37
CA THR A 631 6.33 -24.94 -7.40
C THR A 631 5.87 -25.63 -6.13
N VAL A 632 6.43 -25.26 -5.00
CA VAL A 632 5.97 -25.63 -3.67
C VAL A 632 5.21 -24.47 -3.08
N GLU A 633 3.95 -24.68 -2.72
CA GLU A 633 3.08 -23.71 -2.08
C GLU A 633 2.90 -24.13 -0.62
N VAL A 634 3.05 -23.19 0.32
CA VAL A 634 2.96 -23.42 1.76
C VAL A 634 2.03 -22.41 2.39
N HIS A 635 1.15 -22.82 3.28
CA HIS A 635 0.34 -21.93 4.10
C HIS A 635 0.08 -22.52 5.51
N ALA A 636 -0.25 -21.65 6.45
CA ALA A 636 -0.74 -22.06 7.76
C ALA A 636 -2.26 -22.10 7.78
N VAL A 637 -2.80 -22.93 8.66
CA VAL A 637 -4.25 -23.18 8.80
C VAL A 637 -4.67 -22.97 10.25
N ALA A 638 -5.74 -22.18 10.42
CA ALA A 638 -6.43 -21.97 11.70
C ALA A 638 -7.94 -22.12 11.48
N GLY A 639 -8.50 -23.29 11.85
CA GLY A 639 -9.89 -23.60 11.59
C GLY A 639 -10.21 -23.68 10.10
N ALA A 640 -11.08 -22.79 9.64
CA ALA A 640 -11.45 -22.67 8.22
C ALA A 640 -10.62 -21.62 7.46
N MET A 641 -9.72 -20.93 8.15
CA MET A 641 -8.92 -19.84 7.58
C MET A 641 -7.51 -20.32 7.25
N HIS A 642 -6.90 -19.64 6.27
CA HIS A 642 -5.55 -19.89 5.81
C HIS A 642 -4.74 -18.60 5.83
N SER A 643 -3.44 -18.70 6.11
CA SER A 643 -2.54 -17.58 5.89
C SER A 643 -2.37 -17.28 4.40
N LEU A 644 -1.74 -16.16 4.10
CA LEU A 644 -1.19 -15.94 2.77
C LEU A 644 -0.28 -17.12 2.40
N PRO A 645 -0.32 -17.59 1.13
CA PRO A 645 0.57 -18.64 0.67
C PRO A 645 1.97 -18.10 0.39
N VAL A 646 2.98 -18.90 0.66
CA VAL A 646 4.35 -18.69 0.20
C VAL A 646 4.69 -19.68 -0.89
N PHE A 647 5.38 -19.23 -1.91
CA PHE A 647 5.80 -20.03 -3.03
C PHE A 647 7.32 -20.18 -3.07
N PHE A 648 7.77 -21.41 -3.35
CA PHE A 648 9.17 -21.73 -3.58
C PHE A 648 9.30 -22.46 -4.91
N GLU A 649 10.29 -22.09 -5.71
CA GLU A 649 10.65 -22.87 -6.90
C GLU A 649 11.81 -23.79 -6.56
N ILE A 650 11.68 -25.05 -6.97
CA ILE A 650 12.70 -26.07 -6.78
C ILE A 650 12.93 -26.83 -8.08
N GLU A 651 14.18 -27.27 -8.33
CA GLU A 651 14.51 -28.08 -9.49
C GLU A 651 14.52 -29.58 -9.14
N GLY A 652 13.61 -30.33 -9.78
CA GLY A 652 13.62 -31.79 -9.68
C GLY A 652 14.69 -32.41 -10.61
N THR A 653 15.41 -33.40 -10.07
CA THR A 653 16.51 -34.11 -10.78
C THR A 653 16.16 -35.54 -11.14
N GLY A 654 14.98 -36.01 -10.75
CA GLY A 654 14.53 -37.38 -11.01
C GLY A 654 14.48 -37.71 -12.50
N SER A 655 14.98 -38.87 -12.87
CA SER A 655 14.87 -39.34 -14.25
C SER A 655 13.39 -39.55 -14.59
N SER A 656 12.91 -38.90 -15.63
CA SER A 656 11.60 -39.17 -16.23
C SER A 656 11.54 -40.62 -16.76
N SER A 657 11.39 -41.56 -15.85
CA SER A 657 11.36 -42.99 -16.20
C SER A 657 9.97 -43.51 -16.58
N GLU A 658 9.03 -42.63 -16.84
CA GLU A 658 7.87 -42.95 -17.62
C GLU A 658 7.83 -42.02 -18.82
N SER A 659 8.40 -42.49 -19.93
CA SER A 659 7.97 -42.00 -21.23
C SER A 659 6.45 -42.22 -21.26
N LEU A 660 5.67 -41.19 -20.99
CA LEU A 660 4.30 -41.13 -21.42
C LEU A 660 4.37 -41.37 -22.93
N ALA A 661 4.20 -42.60 -23.34
CA ALA A 661 3.94 -42.95 -24.73
C ALA A 661 2.62 -42.24 -25.05
N ILE A 662 2.75 -40.97 -25.49
CA ILE A 662 1.62 -40.20 -25.96
C ILE A 662 1.01 -41.04 -27.04
N PRO A 663 -0.21 -41.56 -26.85
CA PRO A 663 -0.81 -42.43 -27.88
C PRO A 663 -0.72 -41.71 -29.23
N PRO A 664 -0.40 -42.38 -30.32
CA PRO A 664 -0.30 -41.73 -31.63
C PRO A 664 -1.52 -40.88 -31.99
N ILE A 665 -2.66 -41.21 -31.38
CA ILE A 665 -3.92 -40.45 -31.49
C ILE A 665 -3.78 -39.06 -30.79
N ALA A 666 -3.11 -38.95 -29.63
CA ALA A 666 -2.92 -37.68 -28.95
C ALA A 666 -1.96 -36.75 -29.72
N ILE A 667 -0.87 -37.31 -30.28
CA ILE A 667 0.01 -36.56 -31.19
C ILE A 667 -0.78 -36.09 -32.43
N GLY A 668 -1.63 -36.94 -32.98
CA GLY A 668 -2.52 -36.58 -34.10
C GLY A 668 -3.47 -35.44 -33.76
N ILE A 669 -4.04 -35.44 -32.56
CA ILE A 669 -4.93 -34.36 -32.07
C ILE A 669 -4.15 -33.06 -31.89
N VAL A 670 -2.97 -33.09 -31.27
CA VAL A 670 -2.13 -31.90 -31.10
C VAL A 670 -1.71 -31.32 -32.46
N VAL A 671 -1.33 -32.15 -33.39
CA VAL A 671 -0.98 -31.71 -34.75
C VAL A 671 -2.20 -31.12 -35.47
N ILE A 672 -3.39 -31.73 -35.34
CA ILE A 672 -4.62 -31.19 -35.92
C ILE A 672 -5.01 -29.86 -35.31
N VAL A 673 -4.90 -29.71 -33.96
CA VAL A 673 -5.17 -28.45 -33.27
C VAL A 673 -4.16 -27.38 -33.69
N ALA A 674 -2.86 -27.71 -33.75
CA ALA A 674 -1.83 -26.78 -34.21
C ALA A 674 -2.06 -26.36 -35.68
N LEU A 675 -2.42 -27.28 -36.56
CA LEU A 675 -2.77 -26.96 -37.95
C LEU A 675 -4.04 -26.13 -38.06
N ALA A 676 -5.06 -26.41 -37.24
CA ALA A 676 -6.28 -25.60 -37.16
C ALA A 676 -5.98 -24.18 -36.63
N TRP A 677 -5.07 -24.07 -35.67
CA TRP A 677 -4.62 -22.76 -35.12
C TRP A 677 -3.84 -21.95 -36.17
N VAL A 678 -2.90 -22.59 -36.88
CA VAL A 678 -2.17 -21.96 -37.98
C VAL A 678 -3.14 -21.57 -39.11
N ALA A 679 -4.08 -22.43 -39.47
CA ALA A 679 -5.11 -22.12 -40.46
C ALA A 679 -6.00 -20.94 -40.00
N SER A 680 -6.35 -20.89 -38.73
CA SER A 680 -7.09 -19.76 -38.15
C SER A 680 -6.30 -18.46 -38.20
N LEU A 681 -5.00 -18.48 -37.86
CA LEU A 681 -4.12 -17.32 -38.00
C LEU A 681 -3.96 -16.85 -39.45
N VAL A 682 -3.85 -17.78 -40.37
CA VAL A 682 -3.80 -17.47 -41.84
C VAL A 682 -5.12 -16.85 -42.29
N LEU A 683 -6.26 -17.39 -41.85
CA LEU A 683 -7.59 -16.85 -42.18
C LEU A 683 -7.81 -15.45 -41.57
N ILE A 684 -7.33 -15.25 -40.32
CA ILE A 684 -7.37 -13.92 -39.66
C ILE A 684 -6.48 -12.93 -40.44
N ARG A 685 -5.30 -13.35 -40.86
CA ARG A 685 -4.39 -12.52 -41.66
C ARG A 685 -4.96 -12.20 -43.04
N MET A 686 -5.53 -13.18 -43.73
CA MET A 686 -6.21 -12.94 -45.00
C MET A 686 -7.43 -11.99 -44.86
N ARG A 687 -8.17 -12.11 -43.74
CA ARG A 687 -9.29 -11.20 -43.45
C ARG A 687 -8.84 -9.78 -43.09
N SER A 688 -7.70 -9.65 -42.37
CA SER A 688 -7.06 -8.36 -42.08
C SER A 688 -6.57 -7.67 -43.37
N ASP A 689 -6.00 -8.44 -44.30
CA ASP A 689 -5.53 -7.92 -45.58
C ASP A 689 -6.72 -7.46 -46.46
N ASP A 690 -7.84 -8.19 -46.45
CA ASP A 690 -9.09 -7.82 -47.18
C ASP A 690 -9.73 -6.55 -46.56
N GLU A 691 -9.71 -6.40 -45.24
CA GLU A 691 -10.21 -5.19 -44.53
C GLU A 691 -9.32 -3.97 -44.81
N ILE A 692 -7.99 -4.14 -44.82
CA ILE A 692 -7.03 -3.11 -45.19
C ILE A 692 -7.20 -2.70 -46.66
N GLU A 693 -7.34 -3.64 -47.57
CA GLU A 693 -7.55 -3.37 -48.99
C GLU A 693 -8.89 -2.65 -49.20
N THR A 694 -9.94 -3.02 -48.47
CA THR A 694 -11.25 -2.37 -48.50
C THR A 694 -11.13 -0.93 -47.95
N MET A 695 -10.37 -0.72 -46.90
CA MET A 695 -10.13 0.61 -46.30
C MET A 695 -9.29 1.49 -47.25
N ILE A 696 -8.26 0.94 -47.88
CA ILE A 696 -7.45 1.64 -48.90
C ILE A 696 -8.31 2.05 -50.10
N ASN A 697 -9.19 1.16 -50.60
CA ASN A 697 -10.09 1.46 -51.68
C ASN A 697 -11.12 2.52 -51.31
N ASN A 698 -11.61 2.49 -50.08
CA ASN A 698 -12.53 3.55 -49.57
C ASN A 698 -11.82 4.91 -49.46
N ILE A 699 -10.55 4.94 -49.03
CA ILE A 699 -9.76 6.19 -48.97
C ILE A 699 -9.49 6.71 -50.41
N ARG A 700 -9.17 5.81 -51.32
CA ARG A 700 -8.91 6.15 -52.72
C ARG A 700 -10.16 6.74 -53.40
N ASN A 701 -11.32 6.12 -53.19
CA ASN A 701 -12.59 6.63 -53.70
C ASN A 701 -12.99 7.97 -53.07
N ARG A 702 -12.61 8.21 -51.82
CA ARG A 702 -12.86 9.48 -51.13
C ARG A 702 -12.01 10.61 -51.72
N ASN A 703 -10.73 10.35 -51.98
CA ASN A 703 -9.84 11.31 -52.61
C ASN A 703 -10.25 11.61 -54.06
N GLU A 704 -10.74 10.61 -54.81
CA GLU A 704 -11.30 10.85 -56.15
C GLU A 704 -12.57 11.71 -56.13
N ILE A 705 -13.39 11.60 -55.08
CA ILE A 705 -14.57 12.45 -54.88
C ILE A 705 -14.17 13.87 -54.48
N GLU A 706 -13.16 14.05 -53.66
CA GLU A 706 -12.64 15.37 -53.29
C GLU A 706 -12.00 16.08 -54.50
N GLU A 707 -11.22 15.39 -55.33
CA GLU A 707 -10.67 15.98 -56.57
C GLU A 707 -11.77 16.37 -57.57
N VAL A 708 -12.86 15.62 -57.66
CA VAL A 708 -13.97 15.97 -58.55
C VAL A 708 -14.74 17.15 -58.02
N VAL A 709 -14.91 17.28 -56.70
CA VAL A 709 -15.58 18.41 -56.07
C VAL A 709 -14.73 19.71 -56.17
N GLU A 710 -13.39 19.60 -56.01
CA GLU A 710 -12.49 20.76 -56.24
C GLU A 710 -12.49 21.18 -57.72
N ALA A 711 -12.51 20.24 -58.66
CA ALA A 711 -12.61 20.58 -60.10
C ALA A 711 -13.92 21.25 -60.47
N GLU A 712 -15.06 20.79 -59.89
CA GLU A 712 -16.37 21.46 -60.12
C GLU A 712 -16.48 22.85 -59.46
N LEU A 713 -15.83 23.04 -58.30
CA LEU A 713 -15.76 24.34 -57.66
C LEU A 713 -14.91 25.37 -58.44
N LEU A 714 -13.83 24.93 -59.08
CA LEU A 714 -12.94 25.77 -59.89
C LEU A 714 -13.59 26.17 -61.23
N ASP A 715 -14.51 25.31 -61.79
CA ASP A 715 -15.29 25.63 -63.02
C ASP A 715 -16.49 26.53 -62.74
N SER A 716 -16.91 26.70 -61.46
CA SER A 716 -18.03 27.59 -61.10
C SER A 716 -17.61 29.03 -60.80
N GLU A 717 -16.29 29.35 -60.76
CA GLU A 717 -15.78 30.73 -60.54
C GLU A 717 -15.20 31.38 -61.83
N ASN A 718 -15.42 30.84 -63.05
CA ASN A 718 -15.07 31.51 -64.32
C ASN A 718 -16.33 31.91 -65.12
#